data_7e266a3bef124f076c1435978626a207
#
_entry.id   7e266a3bef124f076c1435978626a207
#
_cell.length_a   1.000
_cell.length_b   1.000
_cell.length_c   1.000
_cell.angle_alpha   90.00
_cell.angle_beta   90.00
_cell.angle_gamma   90.00
#
_symmetry.space_group_name_H-M   'P 1'
#
loop_
_entity.id
_entity.type
_entity.pdbx_description
1 polymer ?
#
loop_
_entity_poly.entity_id
_entity_poly.type
_entity_poly.pdbx_seq_one_letter_code
_entity_poly.pdbx_strand_id
1 'polypeptide(L)'
;MGIRTAVKQVLIAQQDIKYEKELAQLKVTYEQWAAEQDRESAEPREIAGLVEFIIFRQAAGRLADNATERINAYFAKHPEAEIVYGDEDLMNEKGERCIPWYKPCWSPDLYRAFFYVGSVVAVRSSLLQRMGENPVVTENESTGKEILFTDAGEIRPLMDRLFLGAGGFERDCHSIGHMETVLFHGTFSADGIGIQGPDARADRDSRECTPWENYQLTKESPQLAVELASRAAEGAKELFAGELKVSVIIPSKDNPEVLEKCLRSLTRRSEGRIPVEILLVDNGSSAENKQKTEELIGRIRESGVPVRYIYEPAEFNFSAMCNRGAELAEGKFLLFLNDDIEVCGNDWLDKMVIRAMQPYVGSVGLKLYYPDSVKIQHDGIVNLPVGPVHKLQFMEDDKSYYFGRNRFDLNCVAVTGACLLIRTEVFRETGGFREALRVAYNDVDLGFCLVEMGYYNVVLNDCFAYHHESLSRGSDESPEKMRRLTEERELLYQMHPQFRGVDPFYPMGLNREGLDSRVVPAYLTDRNILQEPAWRCESWQELLENARQDDCLMARVETAGPERIQGYSVILGDDNACYDKLLVLLPEDTQGQREADRKVWSMKILPAYRQELEENLPDQKNVALGGFCVKRKTGQLPPGNYGIAVLAVHRISKLKLWNTTGKYLTEEKHV
;
A
#
# COMPACT_ATOMS: atom_id res chain seq x y z
N MET A 1 6.65 27.91 -6.96
CA MET A 1 5.56 27.03 -6.54
C MET A 1 4.39 27.22 -7.50
N GLY A 2 4.06 26.24 -8.33
CA GLY A 2 2.99 26.37 -9.32
C GLY A 2 1.61 26.47 -8.65
N ILE A 3 0.64 27.10 -9.33
CA ILE A 3 -0.76 27.25 -8.88
C ILE A 3 -1.35 25.91 -8.44
N ARG A 4 -0.92 24.80 -9.04
CA ARG A 4 -1.30 23.42 -8.73
C ARG A 4 -0.90 22.93 -7.35
N THR A 5 0.36 23.16 -6.97
CA THR A 5 0.85 22.79 -5.64
C THR A 5 0.02 23.51 -4.58
N ALA A 6 -0.34 24.77 -4.84
CA ALA A 6 -1.23 25.54 -3.97
C ALA A 6 -2.66 24.96 -3.93
N VAL A 7 -3.24 24.57 -5.07
CA VAL A 7 -4.60 23.99 -5.12
C VAL A 7 -4.62 22.62 -4.44
N LYS A 8 -3.65 21.75 -4.69
CA LYS A 8 -3.55 20.45 -4.01
C LYS A 8 -3.33 20.62 -2.50
N GLN A 9 -2.51 21.58 -2.07
CA GLN A 9 -2.33 21.90 -0.65
C GLN A 9 -3.64 22.39 0.00
N VAL A 10 -4.44 23.18 -0.71
CA VAL A 10 -5.76 23.61 -0.23
C VAL A 10 -6.71 22.41 -0.09
N LEU A 11 -6.69 21.49 -1.05
CA LEU A 11 -7.51 20.27 -0.98
C LEU A 11 -7.08 19.36 0.20
N ILE A 12 -5.78 19.19 0.42
CA ILE A 12 -5.25 18.46 1.57
C ILE A 12 -5.67 19.14 2.87
N ALA A 13 -5.51 20.46 2.99
CA ALA A 13 -5.93 21.22 4.16
C ALA A 13 -7.46 21.12 4.40
N GLN A 14 -8.26 21.06 3.34
CA GLN A 14 -9.71 20.83 3.46
C GLN A 14 -10.04 19.41 3.93
N GLN A 15 -9.31 18.41 3.47
CA GLN A 15 -9.42 17.02 3.96
C GLN A 15 -9.03 16.94 5.44
N ASP A 16 -7.97 17.62 5.85
CA ASP A 16 -7.54 17.70 7.24
C ASP A 16 -8.62 18.32 8.14
N ILE A 17 -9.20 19.44 7.72
CA ILE A 17 -10.30 20.11 8.45
C ILE A 17 -11.52 19.18 8.53
N LYS A 18 -11.83 18.46 7.46
CA LYS A 18 -12.93 17.48 7.44
C LYS A 18 -12.68 16.37 8.42
N TYR A 19 -11.50 15.77 8.39
CA TYR A 19 -11.08 14.70 9.29
C TYR A 19 -11.17 15.13 10.76
N GLU A 20 -10.60 16.29 11.12
CA GLU A 20 -10.65 16.81 12.50
C GLU A 20 -12.09 17.09 12.97
N LYS A 21 -12.94 17.61 12.09
CA LYS A 21 -14.37 17.80 12.42
C LYS A 21 -15.09 16.47 12.63
N GLU A 22 -14.81 15.48 11.82
CA GLU A 22 -15.40 14.14 11.95
C GLU A 22 -14.92 13.46 13.23
N LEU A 23 -13.63 13.56 13.52
CA LEU A 23 -13.04 13.04 14.76
C LEU A 23 -13.68 13.68 16.00
N ALA A 24 -13.90 15.01 16.00
CA ALA A 24 -14.54 15.75 17.09
C ALA A 24 -16.03 15.42 17.28
N GLN A 25 -16.69 14.90 16.25
CA GLN A 25 -18.10 14.51 16.29
C GLN A 25 -18.35 13.06 16.69
N LEU A 26 -17.29 12.27 16.85
CA LEU A 26 -17.41 10.88 17.25
C LEU A 26 -17.95 10.76 18.68
N LYS A 27 -19.00 9.97 18.83
CA LYS A 27 -19.60 9.65 20.13
C LYS A 27 -19.02 8.38 20.74
N VAL A 28 -18.33 7.56 19.94
CA VAL A 28 -17.74 6.29 20.34
C VAL A 28 -16.25 6.48 20.54
N THR A 29 -15.72 6.11 21.69
CA THR A 29 -14.27 6.12 21.93
C THR A 29 -13.61 4.91 21.30
N TYR A 30 -12.29 4.98 21.07
CA TYR A 30 -11.52 3.83 20.60
C TYR A 30 -11.72 2.60 21.49
N GLU A 31 -11.74 2.79 22.82
CA GLU A 31 -11.97 1.71 23.79
C GLU A 31 -13.32 1.04 23.59
N GLN A 32 -14.40 1.82 23.45
CA GLN A 32 -15.75 1.29 23.26
C GLN A 32 -15.83 0.46 21.98
N TRP A 33 -15.26 0.96 20.89
CA TRP A 33 -15.20 0.24 19.63
C TRP A 33 -14.36 -1.05 19.74
N ALA A 34 -13.17 -0.95 20.33
CA ALA A 34 -12.27 -2.09 20.49
C ALA A 34 -12.86 -3.18 21.37
N ALA A 35 -13.61 -2.81 22.45
CA ALA A 35 -14.33 -3.76 23.28
C ALA A 35 -15.50 -4.44 22.54
N GLU A 36 -16.10 -3.78 21.55
CA GLU A 36 -17.14 -4.37 20.70
C GLU A 36 -16.54 -5.37 19.71
N GLN A 37 -15.41 -5.03 19.10
CA GLN A 37 -14.65 -5.95 18.21
C GLN A 37 -14.20 -7.22 18.96
N ASP A 38 -13.74 -7.09 20.20
CA ASP A 38 -13.35 -8.24 21.01
C ASP A 38 -14.55 -9.16 21.32
N ARG A 39 -15.77 -8.61 21.50
CA ARG A 39 -16.99 -9.40 21.71
C ARG A 39 -17.44 -10.12 20.43
N GLU A 40 -17.38 -9.45 19.28
CA GLU A 40 -17.74 -10.05 17.98
C GLU A 40 -16.79 -11.17 17.58
N SER A 41 -15.51 -11.06 17.93
CA SER A 41 -14.50 -12.09 17.67
C SER A 41 -14.49 -13.24 18.69
N ALA A 42 -15.28 -13.14 19.78
CA ALA A 42 -15.37 -14.14 20.84
C ALA A 42 -16.35 -15.30 20.57
N GLU A 43 -17.02 -15.34 19.40
CA GLU A 43 -17.84 -16.50 19.06
C GLU A 43 -16.97 -17.76 18.93
N PRO A 44 -17.34 -18.88 19.61
CA PRO A 44 -16.55 -20.11 19.58
C PRO A 44 -16.57 -20.69 18.16
N ARG A 45 -15.49 -20.51 17.43
CA ARG A 45 -15.23 -21.25 16.18
C ARG A 45 -14.80 -22.66 16.54
N GLU A 46 -15.30 -23.67 15.82
CA GLU A 46 -14.82 -25.05 15.96
C GLU A 46 -13.29 -25.06 15.85
N ILE A 47 -12.63 -25.51 16.93
CA ILE A 47 -11.17 -25.48 17.02
C ILE A 47 -10.63 -26.57 16.07
N ALA A 48 -10.16 -26.15 14.92
CA ALA A 48 -9.26 -26.97 14.12
C ALA A 48 -8.06 -27.35 14.99
N GLY A 49 -7.52 -28.54 14.83
CA GLY A 49 -6.52 -29.18 15.70
C GLY A 49 -5.51 -28.25 16.37
N LEU A 50 -5.09 -28.61 17.58
CA LEU A 50 -4.12 -27.84 18.36
C LEU A 50 -2.76 -27.81 17.63
N VAL A 51 -2.27 -26.61 17.36
CA VAL A 51 -0.94 -26.38 16.80
C VAL A 51 0.03 -26.05 17.95
N GLU A 52 1.20 -26.64 17.97
CA GLU A 52 2.21 -26.30 18.98
C GLU A 52 3.02 -25.07 18.58
N PHE A 53 2.93 -24.01 19.41
CA PHE A 53 3.67 -22.78 19.25
C PHE A 53 4.06 -22.18 20.62
N ILE A 54 4.97 -21.21 20.59
CA ILE A 54 5.41 -20.45 21.75
C ILE A 54 5.16 -18.98 21.46
N ILE A 55 4.58 -18.28 22.44
CA ILE A 55 4.36 -16.82 22.37
C ILE A 55 5.52 -16.11 23.04
N PHE A 56 6.22 -15.28 22.28
CA PHE A 56 7.17 -14.32 22.79
C PHE A 56 6.44 -13.00 22.99
N ARG A 57 6.37 -12.52 24.21
CA ARG A 57 5.69 -11.27 24.50
C ARG A 57 6.42 -10.38 25.50
N GLN A 58 6.19 -9.09 25.39
CA GLN A 58 6.71 -8.13 26.35
C GLN A 58 6.07 -8.35 27.72
N ALA A 59 6.90 -8.22 28.77
CA ALA A 59 6.47 -8.39 30.16
C ALA A 59 5.52 -7.28 30.63
N ALA A 60 5.74 -6.04 30.14
CA ALA A 60 4.93 -4.87 30.47
C ALA A 60 3.69 -4.79 29.56
N GLY A 61 2.65 -5.52 29.93
CA GLY A 61 1.39 -5.57 29.20
C GLY A 61 0.70 -6.93 29.30
N ARG A 62 -0.37 -7.11 28.53
CA ARG A 62 -1.12 -8.36 28.49
C ARG A 62 -1.54 -8.72 27.07
N LEU A 63 -1.75 -10.00 26.83
CA LEU A 63 -2.40 -10.45 25.60
C LEU A 63 -3.85 -9.93 25.55
N ALA A 64 -4.33 -9.68 24.35
CA ALA A 64 -5.75 -9.44 24.11
C ALA A 64 -6.56 -10.70 24.46
N ASP A 65 -7.83 -10.50 24.78
CA ASP A 65 -8.72 -11.60 25.06
C ASP A 65 -8.79 -12.54 23.84
N ASN A 66 -8.71 -13.85 24.06
CA ASN A 66 -8.68 -14.89 23.02
C ASN A 66 -7.50 -14.79 22.01
N ALA A 67 -6.41 -14.07 22.33
CA ALA A 67 -5.25 -13.94 21.43
C ALA A 67 -4.64 -15.31 21.09
N THR A 68 -4.52 -16.21 22.08
CA THR A 68 -3.98 -17.56 21.90
C THR A 68 -4.83 -18.39 20.94
N GLU A 69 -6.14 -18.35 21.12
CA GLU A 69 -7.10 -19.06 20.25
C GLU A 69 -7.07 -18.51 18.84
N ARG A 70 -6.98 -17.21 18.68
CA ARG A 70 -6.84 -16.55 17.36
C ARG A 70 -5.54 -16.94 16.67
N ILE A 71 -4.42 -16.96 17.40
CA ILE A 71 -3.12 -17.41 16.88
C ILE A 71 -3.18 -18.88 16.47
N ASN A 72 -3.79 -19.75 17.30
CA ASN A 72 -3.96 -21.15 16.95
C ASN A 72 -4.81 -21.34 15.68
N ALA A 73 -5.91 -20.61 15.56
CA ALA A 73 -6.78 -20.64 14.39
C ALA A 73 -6.03 -20.15 13.13
N TYR A 74 -5.22 -19.11 13.26
CA TYR A 74 -4.38 -18.61 12.17
C TYR A 74 -3.39 -19.67 11.68
N PHE A 75 -2.63 -20.27 12.60
CA PHE A 75 -1.69 -21.34 12.26
C PHE A 75 -2.37 -22.60 11.69
N ALA A 76 -3.57 -22.92 12.11
CA ALA A 76 -4.35 -24.03 11.57
C ALA A 76 -4.80 -23.76 10.13
N LYS A 77 -5.19 -22.51 9.83
CA LYS A 77 -5.61 -22.08 8.49
C LYS A 77 -4.42 -21.87 7.55
N HIS A 78 -3.25 -21.50 8.09
CA HIS A 78 -2.02 -21.19 7.37
C HIS A 78 -0.90 -22.17 7.78
N PRO A 79 -0.90 -23.41 7.28
CA PRO A 79 0.10 -24.41 7.65
C PRO A 79 1.52 -24.03 7.24
N GLU A 80 1.68 -23.17 6.23
CA GLU A 80 2.94 -22.61 5.77
C GLU A 80 3.53 -21.59 6.75
N ALA A 81 2.69 -20.89 7.54
CA ALA A 81 3.15 -19.90 8.50
C ALA A 81 3.91 -20.53 9.66
N GLU A 82 5.11 -20.06 9.94
CA GLU A 82 5.97 -20.50 11.04
C GLU A 82 6.11 -19.44 12.13
N ILE A 83 5.94 -18.17 11.76
CA ILE A 83 5.95 -17.00 12.65
C ILE A 83 4.71 -16.17 12.38
N VAL A 84 4.07 -15.69 13.44
CA VAL A 84 2.90 -14.83 13.35
C VAL A 84 3.06 -13.66 14.31
N TYR A 85 2.74 -12.45 13.86
CA TYR A 85 2.62 -11.24 14.69
C TYR A 85 1.29 -10.55 14.41
N GLY A 86 0.89 -9.65 15.29
CA GLY A 86 -0.34 -8.89 15.13
C GLY A 86 -0.19 -7.44 15.51
N ASP A 87 -1.27 -6.70 15.40
CA ASP A 87 -1.36 -5.33 15.84
C ASP A 87 -1.34 -5.24 17.36
N GLU A 88 -1.12 -4.04 17.88
CA GLU A 88 -1.11 -3.78 19.31
C GLU A 88 -1.67 -2.38 19.64
N ASP A 89 -2.04 -2.18 20.87
CA ASP A 89 -2.41 -0.88 21.41
C ASP A 89 -1.88 -0.68 22.83
N LEU A 90 -2.14 0.48 23.40
CA LEU A 90 -1.74 0.79 24.77
C LEU A 90 -2.94 0.90 25.68
N MET A 91 -2.71 0.62 26.97
CA MET A 91 -3.64 0.89 28.05
C MET A 91 -3.14 2.09 28.85
N ASN A 92 -4.00 3.09 29.04
CA ASN A 92 -3.69 4.23 29.90
C ASN A 92 -3.79 3.87 31.39
N GLU A 93 -3.47 4.84 32.26
CA GLU A 93 -3.51 4.65 33.71
C GLU A 93 -4.91 4.27 34.27
N LYS A 94 -5.97 4.51 33.50
CA LYS A 94 -7.35 4.12 33.86
C LYS A 94 -7.71 2.72 33.36
N GLY A 95 -6.82 2.06 32.63
CA GLY A 95 -7.06 0.79 31.97
C GLY A 95 -7.83 0.91 30.66
N GLU A 96 -8.01 2.12 30.12
CA GLU A 96 -8.67 2.37 28.84
C GLU A 96 -7.68 2.17 27.70
N ARG A 97 -8.11 1.48 26.63
CA ARG A 97 -7.31 1.25 25.43
C ARG A 97 -7.15 2.55 24.62
N CYS A 98 -5.93 2.77 24.13
CA CYS A 98 -5.59 3.95 23.35
C CYS A 98 -4.43 3.64 22.39
N ILE A 99 -4.14 4.54 21.48
CA ILE A 99 -2.96 4.56 20.64
C ILE A 99 -2.72 3.22 19.92
N PRO A 100 -3.57 2.82 18.97
CA PRO A 100 -3.38 1.61 18.20
C PRO A 100 -2.15 1.70 17.31
N TRP A 101 -1.39 0.61 17.25
CA TRP A 101 -0.31 0.41 16.30
C TRP A 101 -0.67 -0.68 15.33
N TYR A 102 -1.18 -0.29 14.17
CA TYR A 102 -1.46 -1.15 13.03
C TYR A 102 -0.19 -1.35 12.21
N LYS A 103 0.14 -2.59 11.94
CA LYS A 103 1.41 -2.98 11.30
C LYS A 103 1.18 -3.37 9.84
N PRO A 104 2.18 -3.22 8.96
CA PRO A 104 2.09 -3.77 7.61
C PRO A 104 2.24 -5.30 7.65
N CYS A 105 1.90 -5.97 6.54
CA CYS A 105 2.35 -7.34 6.29
C CYS A 105 3.89 -7.40 6.33
N TRP A 106 4.43 -8.64 6.28
CA TRP A 106 5.87 -8.81 6.40
C TRP A 106 6.65 -7.86 5.48
N SER A 107 7.51 -7.09 6.10
CA SER A 107 8.30 -6.02 5.47
C SER A 107 9.76 -6.16 5.90
N PRO A 108 10.57 -6.96 5.19
CA PRO A 108 11.92 -7.33 5.61
C PRO A 108 12.85 -6.11 5.79
N ASP A 109 12.71 -5.08 4.96
CA ASP A 109 13.54 -3.88 5.06
C ASP A 109 13.13 -3.01 6.25
N LEU A 110 11.84 -2.89 6.53
CA LEU A 110 11.36 -2.21 7.73
C LEU A 110 11.78 -2.98 9.00
N TYR A 111 11.70 -4.33 8.98
CA TYR A 111 12.16 -5.16 10.08
C TYR A 111 13.65 -4.98 10.35
N ARG A 112 14.48 -4.85 9.33
CA ARG A 112 15.91 -4.54 9.47
C ARG A 112 16.14 -3.19 10.13
N ALA A 113 15.36 -2.20 9.76
CA ALA A 113 15.48 -0.84 10.27
C ALA A 113 15.08 -0.74 11.75
N PHE A 114 14.00 -1.41 12.16
CA PHE A 114 13.59 -1.52 13.56
C PHE A 114 12.62 -2.71 13.78
N PHE A 115 12.48 -3.13 15.04
CA PHE A 115 11.68 -4.30 15.43
C PHE A 115 10.17 -4.01 15.39
N TYR A 116 9.62 -3.70 14.21
CA TYR A 116 8.22 -3.28 14.06
C TYR A 116 7.20 -4.38 14.37
N VAL A 117 7.59 -5.65 14.35
CA VAL A 117 6.69 -6.76 14.72
C VAL A 117 6.19 -6.65 16.16
N GLY A 118 6.91 -5.89 17.01
CA GLY A 118 6.42 -5.35 18.27
C GLY A 118 6.47 -6.30 19.43
N SER A 119 5.45 -6.22 20.27
CA SER A 119 5.42 -6.77 21.63
C SER A 119 4.96 -8.20 21.71
N VAL A 120 4.41 -8.77 20.63
CA VAL A 120 3.94 -10.16 20.58
C VAL A 120 4.28 -10.81 19.26
N VAL A 121 4.97 -11.95 19.35
CA VAL A 121 5.31 -12.80 18.21
C VAL A 121 5.06 -14.26 18.63
N ALA A 122 4.28 -14.99 17.84
CA ALA A 122 4.08 -16.43 18.03
C ALA A 122 4.94 -17.21 17.04
N VAL A 123 5.63 -18.22 17.51
CA VAL A 123 6.56 -19.05 16.73
C VAL A 123 6.19 -20.52 16.86
N ARG A 124 6.04 -21.22 15.74
CA ARG A 124 5.82 -22.68 15.75
C ARG A 124 6.96 -23.41 16.47
N SER A 125 6.62 -24.36 17.31
CA SER A 125 7.62 -25.19 18.02
C SER A 125 8.53 -25.95 17.06
N SER A 126 8.03 -26.33 15.88
CA SER A 126 8.83 -27.00 14.84
C SER A 126 9.96 -26.13 14.28
N LEU A 127 9.75 -24.81 14.14
CA LEU A 127 10.81 -23.89 13.73
C LEU A 127 11.92 -23.82 14.77
N LEU A 128 11.55 -23.64 16.04
CA LEU A 128 12.51 -23.60 17.15
C LEU A 128 13.36 -24.87 17.20
N GLN A 129 12.71 -26.05 17.09
CA GLN A 129 13.40 -27.37 17.05
C GLN A 129 14.36 -27.45 15.86
N ARG A 130 13.91 -27.06 14.67
CA ARG A 130 14.75 -27.07 13.46
C ARG A 130 15.96 -26.14 13.56
N MET A 131 15.80 -25.01 14.24
CA MET A 131 16.88 -24.06 14.49
C MET A 131 17.77 -24.42 15.69
N GLY A 132 17.43 -25.47 16.43
CA GLY A 132 18.16 -25.88 17.65
C GLY A 132 18.00 -24.93 18.82
N GLU A 133 16.97 -24.10 18.79
CA GLU A 133 16.68 -23.14 19.84
C GLU A 133 15.83 -23.78 20.94
N ASN A 134 16.30 -23.70 22.18
CA ASN A 134 15.63 -24.24 23.36
C ASN A 134 15.45 -23.16 24.41
N PRO A 135 14.62 -22.15 24.18
CA PRO A 135 14.41 -21.09 25.13
C PRO A 135 13.72 -21.59 26.41
N VAL A 136 13.98 -20.93 27.53
CA VAL A 136 13.29 -21.24 28.80
C VAL A 136 11.86 -20.73 28.70
N VAL A 137 10.93 -21.65 28.74
CA VAL A 137 9.48 -21.40 28.57
C VAL A 137 8.80 -21.34 29.94
N THR A 138 7.90 -20.39 30.11
CA THR A 138 6.95 -20.37 31.22
C THR A 138 5.63 -20.95 30.76
N GLU A 139 5.06 -21.89 31.49
CA GLU A 139 3.72 -22.40 31.23
C GLU A 139 2.70 -21.56 31.97
N ASN A 140 1.72 -21.03 31.26
CA ASN A 140 0.61 -20.27 31.78
C ASN A 140 -0.69 -21.01 31.47
N GLU A 141 -1.53 -21.24 32.50
CA GLU A 141 -2.78 -22.01 32.35
C GLU A 141 -3.76 -21.42 31.32
N SER A 142 -3.72 -20.10 31.12
CA SER A 142 -4.65 -19.39 30.22
C SER A 142 -4.06 -19.10 28.83
N THR A 143 -2.75 -18.98 28.70
CA THR A 143 -2.09 -18.51 27.46
C THR A 143 -1.12 -19.55 26.87
N GLY A 144 -0.90 -20.67 27.54
CA GLY A 144 -0.02 -21.75 27.08
C GLY A 144 1.45 -21.47 27.33
N LYS A 145 2.32 -21.80 26.36
CA LYS A 145 3.78 -21.64 26.48
C LYS A 145 4.19 -20.22 26.09
N GLU A 146 4.78 -19.48 27.06
CA GLU A 146 5.21 -18.11 26.87
C GLU A 146 6.68 -17.89 27.22
N ILE A 147 7.25 -16.87 26.56
CA ILE A 147 8.56 -16.31 26.89
C ILE A 147 8.37 -14.81 27.07
N LEU A 148 8.71 -14.31 28.24
CA LEU A 148 8.62 -12.91 28.57
C LEU A 148 9.95 -12.20 28.33
N PHE A 149 9.92 -11.04 27.69
CA PHE A 149 11.07 -10.16 27.55
C PHE A 149 10.74 -8.75 28.06
N THR A 150 11.72 -8.05 28.56
CA THR A 150 11.57 -6.68 29.09
C THR A 150 11.96 -5.64 28.07
N ASP A 151 12.91 -5.97 27.22
CA ASP A 151 13.44 -5.10 26.16
C ASP A 151 13.50 -5.85 24.84
N ALA A 152 13.11 -5.17 23.76
CA ALA A 152 13.18 -5.75 22.41
C ALA A 152 14.61 -6.10 22.00
N GLY A 153 15.63 -5.39 22.51
CA GLY A 153 17.04 -5.67 22.26
C GLY A 153 17.50 -7.02 22.83
N GLU A 154 16.89 -7.51 23.93
CA GLU A 154 17.19 -8.83 24.50
C GLU A 154 16.77 -9.97 23.61
N ILE A 155 15.59 -9.84 22.98
CA ILE A 155 14.99 -10.89 22.15
C ILE A 155 15.44 -10.78 20.68
N ARG A 156 15.87 -9.59 20.24
CA ARG A 156 16.19 -9.29 18.84
C ARG A 156 17.14 -10.30 18.20
N PRO A 157 18.27 -10.69 18.79
CA PRO A 157 19.19 -11.66 18.17
C PRO A 157 18.56 -13.04 17.96
N LEU A 158 17.68 -13.48 18.84
CA LEU A 158 16.94 -14.73 18.68
C LEU A 158 15.89 -14.58 17.55
N MET A 159 15.12 -13.51 17.57
CA MET A 159 14.13 -13.26 16.53
C MET A 159 14.79 -13.16 15.16
N ASP A 160 15.91 -12.47 15.02
CA ASP A 160 16.66 -12.37 13.76
C ASP A 160 17.01 -13.74 13.19
N ARG A 161 17.48 -14.69 14.04
CA ARG A 161 17.74 -16.06 13.61
C ARG A 161 16.49 -16.81 13.21
N LEU A 162 15.39 -16.64 13.97
CA LEU A 162 14.11 -17.30 13.66
C LEU A 162 13.50 -16.76 12.36
N PHE A 163 13.46 -15.44 12.16
CA PHE A 163 12.98 -14.84 10.93
C PHE A 163 13.84 -15.23 9.72
N LEU A 164 15.16 -15.32 9.91
CA LEU A 164 16.07 -15.81 8.87
C LEU A 164 15.80 -17.29 8.56
N GLY A 165 15.67 -18.13 9.60
CA GLY A 165 15.39 -19.56 9.47
C GLY A 165 14.00 -19.89 8.91
N ALA A 166 13.04 -18.98 9.06
CA ALA A 166 11.74 -19.03 8.43
C ALA A 166 11.73 -18.53 6.97
N GLY A 167 12.87 -18.11 6.42
CA GLY A 167 12.93 -17.58 5.04
C GLY A 167 12.41 -16.14 4.90
N GLY A 168 12.38 -15.37 5.99
CA GLY A 168 11.85 -14.00 5.98
C GLY A 168 12.59 -13.02 5.07
N PHE A 169 13.80 -13.38 4.64
CA PHE A 169 14.65 -12.61 3.74
C PHE A 169 14.84 -13.33 2.40
N GLU A 170 13.83 -14.05 1.98
CA GLU A 170 13.79 -14.72 0.70
C GLU A 170 12.61 -14.22 -0.13
N ARG A 171 12.68 -14.45 -1.44
CA ARG A 171 11.56 -14.20 -2.35
C ARG A 171 10.38 -15.09 -1.96
N ASP A 172 9.16 -14.58 -2.09
CA ASP A 172 7.93 -15.35 -1.90
C ASP A 172 7.75 -15.93 -0.48
N CYS A 173 8.04 -15.10 0.54
CA CYS A 173 7.95 -15.50 1.92
C CYS A 173 6.49 -15.60 2.39
N HIS A 174 5.98 -16.81 2.56
CA HIS A 174 4.67 -17.12 3.15
C HIS A 174 4.73 -17.63 4.59
N SER A 175 5.93 -17.83 5.12
CA SER A 175 6.14 -18.41 6.46
C SER A 175 5.97 -17.40 7.59
N ILE A 176 5.86 -16.10 7.26
CA ILE A 176 5.67 -15.03 8.23
C ILE A 176 4.30 -14.39 7.99
N GLY A 177 3.40 -14.63 8.95
CA GLY A 177 2.03 -14.13 8.91
C GLY A 177 1.84 -12.85 9.74
N HIS A 178 0.98 -11.95 9.27
CA HIS A 178 0.47 -10.82 10.01
C HIS A 178 -1.03 -10.99 10.24
N MET A 179 -1.44 -10.82 11.48
CA MET A 179 -2.86 -10.77 11.85
C MET A 179 -3.26 -9.29 12.01
N GLU A 180 -4.14 -8.82 11.14
CA GLU A 180 -4.70 -7.46 11.20
C GLU A 180 -5.69 -7.32 12.37
N THR A 181 -5.23 -7.66 13.55
CA THR A 181 -6.01 -7.60 14.79
C THR A 181 -5.09 -7.31 15.97
N VAL A 182 -5.61 -6.61 16.97
CA VAL A 182 -4.87 -6.33 18.20
C VAL A 182 -4.71 -7.63 19.00
N LEU A 183 -3.45 -8.06 19.17
CA LEU A 183 -3.09 -9.24 19.96
C LEU A 183 -2.49 -8.88 21.33
N PHE A 184 -2.06 -7.65 21.52
CA PHE A 184 -1.38 -7.23 22.72
C PHE A 184 -1.77 -5.82 23.16
N HIS A 185 -1.94 -5.64 24.47
CA HIS A 185 -2.18 -4.37 25.12
C HIS A 185 -0.94 -4.02 25.96
N GLY A 186 -0.14 -3.08 25.48
CA GLY A 186 0.98 -2.53 26.23
C GLY A 186 0.50 -1.63 27.39
N THR A 187 1.32 -1.45 28.39
CA THR A 187 1.02 -0.51 29.51
C THR A 187 1.78 0.78 29.34
N PHE A 188 1.10 1.90 29.57
CA PHE A 188 1.74 3.20 29.65
C PHE A 188 2.45 3.31 31.01
N SER A 189 3.78 3.45 31.03
CA SER A 189 4.53 3.73 32.23
C SER A 189 4.84 5.22 32.30
N ALA A 190 4.52 5.86 33.41
CA ALA A 190 4.88 7.26 33.68
C ALA A 190 6.41 7.49 33.66
N ASP A 191 7.19 6.44 33.80
CA ASP A 191 8.66 6.49 33.80
C ASP A 191 9.30 6.28 32.42
N GLY A 192 8.50 6.26 31.35
CA GLY A 192 8.99 6.29 29.96
C GLY A 192 9.59 5.00 29.43
N ILE A 193 9.45 3.86 30.12
CA ILE A 193 9.95 2.55 29.72
C ILE A 193 8.75 1.62 29.46
N GLY A 194 8.03 1.90 28.45
CA GLY A 194 7.02 1.05 27.88
C GLY A 194 6.97 1.32 26.40
N ILE A 195 6.37 0.43 25.61
CA ILE A 195 6.10 0.74 24.22
C ILE A 195 5.26 2.01 24.19
N GLN A 196 5.90 3.10 23.83
CA GLN A 196 5.23 4.37 23.68
C GLN A 196 4.80 4.48 22.24
N GLY A 197 3.55 4.18 21.97
CA GLY A 197 2.92 4.62 20.73
C GLY A 197 2.84 6.16 20.67
N PRO A 198 2.59 6.78 19.53
CA PRO A 198 2.46 8.22 19.42
C PRO A 198 1.36 8.72 20.36
N ASP A 199 1.68 9.60 21.28
CA ASP A 199 0.71 10.24 22.16
C ASP A 199 -0.24 11.07 21.30
N ALA A 200 -1.53 10.74 21.34
CA ALA A 200 -2.57 11.51 20.66
C ALA A 200 -2.64 12.98 21.11
N ARG A 201 -1.96 13.34 22.22
CA ARG A 201 -1.81 14.71 22.69
C ARG A 201 -0.55 15.40 22.17
N ALA A 202 0.49 14.65 21.79
CA ALA A 202 1.75 15.20 21.27
C ALA A 202 1.57 15.88 19.90
N ASP A 203 0.49 15.60 19.21
CA ASP A 203 0.23 16.15 17.89
C ASP A 203 -0.19 17.63 17.90
N ARG A 204 -0.35 18.25 19.07
CA ARG A 204 -0.76 19.67 19.13
C ARG A 204 0.33 20.66 19.43
N ASP A 205 1.44 20.33 20.12
CA ASP A 205 2.40 21.39 20.52
C ASP A 205 3.83 20.97 20.91
N SER A 206 4.24 19.70 20.87
CA SER A 206 5.58 19.34 21.30
C SER A 206 6.47 18.83 20.17
N ARG A 207 7.54 19.57 19.91
CA ARG A 207 8.73 19.15 19.15
C ARG A 207 9.58 18.13 19.93
N GLU A 208 8.99 17.43 20.91
CA GLU A 208 9.69 16.51 21.78
C GLU A 208 9.53 15.07 21.29
N CYS A 209 10.67 14.38 21.29
CA CYS A 209 10.96 12.98 21.01
C CYS A 209 9.72 12.08 20.90
N THR A 210 9.47 11.58 19.71
CA THR A 210 8.46 10.58 19.50
C THR A 210 8.92 9.24 20.07
N PRO A 211 8.05 8.48 20.70
CA PRO A 211 8.36 7.23 21.42
C PRO A 211 9.16 6.19 20.64
N TRP A 212 9.06 6.21 19.31
CA TRP A 212 9.75 5.26 18.44
C TRP A 212 11.26 5.58 18.28
N GLU A 213 11.78 6.72 18.77
CA GLU A 213 13.24 6.94 18.87
C GLU A 213 13.90 5.87 19.73
N ASN A 214 13.18 5.32 20.71
CA ASN A 214 13.64 4.17 21.49
C ASN A 214 13.73 2.89 20.64
N TYR A 215 12.99 2.77 19.52
CA TYR A 215 13.12 1.66 18.58
C TYR A 215 14.32 1.78 17.65
N GLN A 216 14.94 2.95 17.50
CA GLN A 216 16.22 3.08 16.78
C GLN A 216 17.31 2.20 17.38
N LEU A 217 17.19 1.84 18.67
CA LEU A 217 18.09 0.92 19.35
C LEU A 217 17.86 -0.55 18.97
N THR A 218 16.78 -0.87 18.27
CA THR A 218 16.43 -2.25 17.89
C THR A 218 16.68 -2.55 16.41
N LYS A 219 17.71 -1.95 15.81
CA LYS A 219 18.19 -2.31 14.47
C LYS A 219 18.55 -3.80 14.39
N GLU A 220 18.65 -4.30 13.16
CA GLU A 220 19.12 -5.67 12.91
C GLU A 220 20.38 -6.00 13.73
N SER A 221 20.46 -7.22 14.21
CA SER A 221 21.64 -7.67 14.93
C SER A 221 22.87 -7.68 14.02
N PRO A 222 24.10 -7.54 14.54
CA PRO A 222 25.29 -7.67 13.73
C PRO A 222 25.38 -8.99 12.99
N GLN A 223 24.83 -10.09 13.56
CA GLN A 223 24.78 -11.40 12.94
C GLN A 223 23.88 -11.40 11.71
N LEU A 224 22.68 -10.85 11.82
CA LEU A 224 21.76 -10.73 10.66
C LEU A 224 22.38 -9.85 9.57
N ALA A 225 22.96 -8.71 9.92
CA ALA A 225 23.63 -7.82 8.97
C ALA A 225 24.75 -8.52 8.20
N VAL A 226 25.59 -9.32 8.89
CA VAL A 226 26.66 -10.10 8.26
C VAL A 226 26.11 -11.19 7.36
N GLU A 227 25.07 -11.92 7.80
CA GLU A 227 24.45 -12.97 7.01
C GLU A 227 23.82 -12.42 5.73
N LEU A 228 23.06 -11.33 5.81
CA LEU A 228 22.47 -10.69 4.65
C LEU A 228 23.53 -10.12 3.70
N ALA A 229 24.62 -9.58 4.23
CA ALA A 229 25.75 -9.14 3.42
C ALA A 229 26.45 -10.32 2.72
N SER A 230 26.57 -11.47 3.41
CA SER A 230 27.13 -12.70 2.82
C SER A 230 26.25 -13.23 1.70
N ARG A 231 24.94 -13.33 1.93
CA ARG A 231 23.97 -13.77 0.90
C ARG A 231 23.97 -12.86 -0.31
N ALA A 232 24.01 -11.54 -0.11
CA ALA A 232 24.15 -10.58 -1.20
C ALA A 232 25.48 -10.78 -1.97
N ALA A 233 26.58 -11.04 -1.27
CA ALA A 233 27.87 -11.29 -1.88
C ALA A 233 27.96 -12.64 -2.62
N GLU A 234 27.29 -13.65 -2.15
CA GLU A 234 27.17 -14.95 -2.83
C GLU A 234 26.31 -14.87 -4.08
N GLY A 235 25.14 -14.25 -3.98
CA GLY A 235 24.28 -13.94 -5.12
C GLY A 235 25.00 -13.05 -6.13
N ALA A 236 25.80 -12.09 -5.64
CA ALA A 236 26.67 -11.29 -6.50
C ALA A 236 27.71 -12.11 -7.27
N LYS A 237 28.32 -13.12 -6.67
CA LYS A 237 29.31 -13.98 -7.37
C LYS A 237 28.65 -14.80 -8.49
N GLU A 238 27.44 -15.26 -8.31
CA GLU A 238 26.68 -15.97 -9.35
C GLU A 238 26.18 -15.02 -10.44
N LEU A 239 25.65 -13.86 -10.05
CA LEU A 239 25.13 -12.83 -10.95
C LEU A 239 26.23 -12.06 -11.68
N PHE A 240 27.43 -11.93 -11.09
CA PHE A 240 28.51 -11.07 -11.53
C PHE A 240 29.79 -11.84 -11.92
N ALA A 241 29.65 -12.90 -12.70
CA ALA A 241 30.78 -13.43 -13.45
C ALA A 241 31.25 -12.37 -14.49
N GLY A 242 31.56 -11.14 -14.00
CA GLY A 242 31.92 -9.98 -14.79
C GLY A 242 31.92 -8.69 -13.95
N GLU A 243 32.24 -7.57 -14.60
CA GLU A 243 32.28 -6.26 -13.94
C GLU A 243 30.88 -5.78 -13.51
N LEU A 244 30.75 -5.35 -12.26
CA LEU A 244 29.54 -4.72 -11.73
C LEU A 244 29.33 -3.38 -12.45
N LYS A 245 28.27 -3.22 -13.20
CA LYS A 245 27.96 -2.03 -13.99
C LYS A 245 26.49 -1.66 -13.89
N VAL A 246 26.19 -0.37 -13.79
CA VAL A 246 24.84 0.17 -13.85
C VAL A 246 24.61 0.87 -15.18
N SER A 247 23.55 0.53 -15.88
CA SER A 247 23.09 1.25 -17.06
C SER A 247 22.02 2.25 -16.64
N VAL A 248 22.34 3.55 -16.71
CA VAL A 248 21.40 4.65 -16.41
C VAL A 248 20.63 4.99 -17.68
N ILE A 249 19.34 4.74 -17.68
CA ILE A 249 18.44 4.96 -18.82
C ILE A 249 17.65 6.25 -18.57
N ILE A 250 17.86 7.24 -19.43
CA ILE A 250 17.26 8.57 -19.32
C ILE A 250 16.40 8.85 -20.55
N PRO A 251 15.06 8.73 -20.44
CA PRO A 251 14.16 9.25 -21.47
C PRO A 251 14.15 10.78 -21.45
N SER A 252 14.33 11.43 -22.59
CA SER A 252 14.37 12.89 -22.67
C SER A 252 13.81 13.42 -23.99
N LYS A 253 13.32 14.66 -23.98
CA LYS A 253 12.91 15.41 -25.17
C LYS A 253 12.89 16.91 -24.93
N ASP A 254 13.56 17.67 -25.80
CA ASP A 254 13.48 19.13 -25.90
C ASP A 254 13.83 19.93 -24.62
N ASN A 255 14.55 19.32 -23.64
CA ASN A 255 14.91 19.94 -22.36
C ASN A 255 16.42 19.88 -22.05
N PRO A 256 17.31 20.37 -22.92
CA PRO A 256 18.76 20.21 -22.74
C PRO A 256 19.29 20.90 -21.46
N GLU A 257 18.65 21.96 -20.98
CA GLU A 257 19.08 22.69 -19.78
C GLU A 257 18.75 21.92 -18.49
N VAL A 258 17.61 21.24 -18.45
CA VAL A 258 17.21 20.40 -17.33
C VAL A 258 18.06 19.13 -17.31
N LEU A 259 18.21 18.50 -18.47
CA LEU A 259 19.07 17.34 -18.66
C LEU A 259 20.52 17.63 -18.25
N GLU A 260 21.05 18.85 -18.49
CA GLU A 260 22.39 19.23 -18.05
C GLU A 260 22.54 19.15 -16.53
N LYS A 261 21.56 19.62 -15.75
CA LYS A 261 21.58 19.50 -14.28
C LYS A 261 21.60 18.06 -13.84
N CYS A 262 20.73 17.22 -14.42
CA CYS A 262 20.67 15.79 -14.15
C CYS A 262 22.02 15.13 -14.41
N LEU A 263 22.56 15.25 -15.62
CA LEU A 263 23.84 14.63 -16.01
C LEU A 263 25.02 15.12 -15.16
N ARG A 264 25.07 16.42 -14.83
CA ARG A 264 26.10 16.97 -13.94
C ARG A 264 25.98 16.44 -12.52
N SER A 265 24.78 16.25 -12.00
CA SER A 265 24.58 15.66 -10.68
C SER A 265 25.04 14.20 -10.64
N LEU A 266 24.75 13.44 -11.69
CA LEU A 266 25.22 12.06 -11.86
C LEU A 266 26.75 11.97 -11.92
N THR A 267 27.38 12.73 -12.82
CA THR A 267 28.83 12.65 -13.04
C THR A 267 29.63 13.15 -11.83
N ARG A 268 29.18 14.20 -11.16
CA ARG A 268 29.84 14.73 -9.96
C ARG A 268 29.85 13.73 -8.81
N ARG A 269 28.84 12.83 -8.75
CA ARG A 269 28.62 11.92 -7.62
C ARG A 269 28.89 10.45 -7.94
N SER A 270 29.22 10.14 -9.19
CA SER A 270 29.65 8.82 -9.61
C SER A 270 31.18 8.63 -9.56
N GLU A 271 31.93 9.47 -8.86
CA GLU A 271 33.29 9.11 -8.37
C GLU A 271 33.24 7.89 -7.43
N GLY A 272 32.06 7.22 -7.40
CA GLY A 272 31.76 6.00 -6.69
C GLY A 272 32.45 4.78 -7.29
N ARG A 273 32.40 3.71 -6.54
CA ARG A 273 33.06 2.43 -6.81
C ARG A 273 32.42 1.65 -7.97
N ILE A 274 31.17 1.99 -8.34
CA ILE A 274 30.37 1.23 -9.31
C ILE A 274 30.42 1.94 -10.68
N PRO A 275 30.96 1.28 -11.73
CA PRO A 275 30.95 1.82 -13.09
C PRO A 275 29.53 2.07 -13.60
N VAL A 276 29.35 3.19 -14.30
CA VAL A 276 28.09 3.54 -14.94
C VAL A 276 28.28 3.75 -16.44
N GLU A 277 27.22 3.47 -17.20
CA GLU A 277 27.01 3.98 -18.55
C GLU A 277 25.68 4.71 -18.60
N ILE A 278 25.55 5.69 -19.46
CA ILE A 278 24.31 6.45 -19.65
C ILE A 278 23.75 6.16 -21.05
N LEU A 279 22.48 5.74 -21.09
CA LEU A 279 21.70 5.59 -22.30
C LEU A 279 20.64 6.69 -22.34
N LEU A 280 20.90 7.73 -23.13
CA LEU A 280 19.97 8.83 -23.32
C LEU A 280 19.06 8.52 -24.51
N VAL A 281 17.78 8.29 -24.24
CA VAL A 281 16.76 7.95 -25.25
C VAL A 281 15.93 9.18 -25.55
N ASP A 282 16.10 9.73 -26.76
CA ASP A 282 15.43 10.93 -27.25
C ASP A 282 14.38 10.56 -28.31
N ASN A 283 13.12 10.82 -28.01
CA ASN A 283 12.03 10.48 -28.91
C ASN A 283 11.65 11.58 -29.92
N GLY A 284 12.59 12.44 -30.26
CA GLY A 284 12.42 13.42 -31.33
C GLY A 284 12.47 14.86 -30.88
N SER A 285 13.55 15.25 -30.20
CA SER A 285 13.87 16.66 -29.97
C SER A 285 14.00 17.44 -31.28
N SER A 286 13.68 18.74 -31.24
CA SER A 286 13.92 19.68 -32.33
C SER A 286 15.40 19.69 -32.75
N ALA A 287 15.69 20.09 -33.98
CA ALA A 287 17.06 20.09 -34.49
C ALA A 287 18.01 20.96 -33.62
N GLU A 288 17.51 22.09 -33.11
CA GLU A 288 18.23 22.98 -32.19
C GLU A 288 18.54 22.29 -30.86
N ASN A 289 17.54 21.72 -30.22
CA ASN A 289 17.69 21.05 -28.92
C ASN A 289 18.51 19.75 -29.03
N LYS A 290 18.36 19.03 -30.14
CA LYS A 290 19.21 17.88 -30.45
C LYS A 290 20.68 18.29 -30.50
N GLN A 291 21.04 19.37 -31.22
CA GLN A 291 22.39 19.86 -31.28
C GLN A 291 22.93 20.24 -29.91
N LYS A 292 22.13 20.99 -29.08
CA LYS A 292 22.52 21.35 -27.71
C LYS A 292 22.77 20.10 -26.86
N THR A 293 21.95 19.06 -27.02
CA THR A 293 22.08 17.78 -26.33
C THR A 293 23.35 17.06 -26.77
N GLU A 294 23.67 17.02 -28.06
CA GLU A 294 24.89 16.40 -28.57
C GLU A 294 26.16 17.12 -28.05
N GLU A 295 26.16 18.46 -27.99
CA GLU A 295 27.24 19.26 -27.40
C GLU A 295 27.37 18.99 -25.88
N LEU A 296 26.27 18.86 -25.15
CA LEU A 296 26.27 18.50 -23.74
C LEU A 296 26.87 17.11 -23.51
N ILE A 297 26.45 16.11 -24.31
CA ILE A 297 26.97 14.75 -24.25
C ILE A 297 28.49 14.75 -24.52
N GLY A 298 28.96 15.55 -25.45
CA GLY A 298 30.40 15.73 -25.70
C GLY A 298 31.15 16.11 -24.42
N ARG A 299 30.66 17.14 -23.71
CA ARG A 299 31.25 17.58 -22.42
C ARG A 299 31.21 16.50 -21.33
N ILE A 300 30.11 15.73 -21.24
CA ILE A 300 29.99 14.64 -20.26
C ILE A 300 30.95 13.49 -20.56
N ARG A 301 31.14 13.14 -21.84
CA ARG A 301 32.13 12.10 -22.25
C ARG A 301 33.55 12.50 -21.90
N GLU A 302 33.89 13.78 -21.95
CA GLU A 302 35.20 14.29 -21.53
C GLU A 302 35.49 14.03 -20.04
N SER A 303 34.44 13.90 -19.19
CA SER A 303 34.59 13.50 -17.79
C SER A 303 34.81 11.99 -17.58
N GLY A 304 34.87 11.20 -18.65
CA GLY A 304 35.16 9.76 -18.61
C GLY A 304 33.92 8.86 -18.46
N VAL A 305 32.73 9.42 -18.43
CA VAL A 305 31.44 8.63 -18.33
C VAL A 305 30.98 8.28 -19.76
N PRO A 306 30.79 6.98 -20.08
CA PRO A 306 30.25 6.55 -21.36
C PRO A 306 28.78 6.99 -21.49
N VAL A 307 28.46 7.72 -22.55
CA VAL A 307 27.10 8.12 -22.90
C VAL A 307 26.77 7.64 -24.31
N ARG A 308 25.67 6.89 -24.44
CA ARG A 308 25.07 6.54 -25.73
C ARG A 308 23.84 7.39 -25.96
N TYR A 309 23.80 8.14 -27.04
CA TYR A 309 22.67 8.93 -27.48
C TYR A 309 21.87 8.16 -28.52
N ILE A 310 20.60 7.92 -28.21
CA ILE A 310 19.66 7.13 -29.02
C ILE A 310 18.56 8.10 -29.45
N TYR A 311 18.62 8.56 -30.69
CA TYR A 311 17.65 9.48 -31.27
C TYR A 311 16.68 8.72 -32.17
N GLU A 312 15.47 8.48 -31.67
CA GLU A 312 14.42 7.70 -32.34
C GLU A 312 13.09 8.48 -32.28
N PRO A 313 12.84 9.40 -33.25
CA PRO A 313 11.62 10.19 -33.26
C PRO A 313 10.36 9.32 -33.30
N ALA A 314 9.51 9.46 -32.29
CA ALA A 314 8.29 8.69 -32.14
C ALA A 314 7.26 9.47 -31.32
N GLU A 315 6.02 8.99 -31.28
CA GLU A 315 5.04 9.44 -30.31
C GLU A 315 5.53 9.15 -28.89
N PHE A 316 5.27 10.08 -27.95
CA PHE A 316 5.71 9.90 -26.59
C PHE A 316 5.11 8.66 -25.95
N ASN A 317 5.97 7.77 -25.51
CA ASN A 317 5.66 6.58 -24.73
C ASN A 317 6.84 6.32 -23.80
N PHE A 318 6.68 6.65 -22.52
CA PHE A 318 7.72 6.48 -21.50
C PHE A 318 8.17 5.03 -21.40
N SER A 319 7.22 4.10 -21.39
CA SER A 319 7.50 2.66 -21.30
C SER A 319 8.35 2.17 -22.46
N ALA A 320 8.01 2.55 -23.70
CA ALA A 320 8.75 2.17 -24.90
C ALA A 320 10.17 2.76 -24.89
N MET A 321 10.33 4.02 -24.48
CA MET A 321 11.65 4.66 -24.36
C MET A 321 12.53 3.95 -23.33
N CYS A 322 11.98 3.62 -22.16
CA CYS A 322 12.69 2.88 -21.11
C CYS A 322 13.04 1.46 -21.55
N ASN A 323 12.13 0.73 -22.17
CA ASN A 323 12.38 -0.60 -22.73
C ASN A 323 13.49 -0.56 -23.78
N ARG A 324 13.45 0.44 -24.66
CA ARG A 324 14.48 0.62 -25.68
C ARG A 324 15.88 0.86 -25.08
N GLY A 325 15.96 1.67 -24.03
CA GLY A 325 17.19 1.83 -23.26
C GLY A 325 17.64 0.52 -22.63
N ALA A 326 16.73 -0.25 -22.03
CA ALA A 326 17.02 -1.52 -21.39
C ALA A 326 17.49 -2.62 -22.36
N GLU A 327 16.98 -2.64 -23.60
CA GLU A 327 17.47 -3.54 -24.67
C GLU A 327 18.95 -3.29 -25.01
N LEU A 328 19.37 -2.04 -24.95
CA LEU A 328 20.73 -1.61 -25.33
C LEU A 328 21.70 -1.58 -24.14
N ALA A 329 21.19 -1.79 -22.94
CA ALA A 329 21.96 -1.77 -21.70
C ALA A 329 22.88 -2.98 -21.56
N GLU A 330 24.10 -2.72 -21.08
CA GLU A 330 25.12 -3.75 -20.83
C GLU A 330 25.29 -4.02 -19.31
N GLY A 331 24.73 -3.16 -18.46
CA GLY A 331 24.85 -3.26 -17.02
C GLY A 331 24.05 -4.42 -16.43
N LYS A 332 24.48 -4.88 -15.26
CA LYS A 332 23.75 -5.87 -14.44
C LYS A 332 22.58 -5.26 -13.70
N PHE A 333 22.57 -3.92 -13.59
CA PHE A 333 21.48 -3.14 -13.04
C PHE A 333 21.04 -2.09 -14.05
N LEU A 334 19.75 -1.85 -14.11
CA LEU A 334 19.12 -0.77 -14.84
C LEU A 334 18.67 0.28 -13.84
N LEU A 335 19.09 1.52 -14.04
CA LEU A 335 18.57 2.68 -13.31
C LEU A 335 17.75 3.51 -14.29
N PHE A 336 16.43 3.46 -14.17
CA PHE A 336 15.54 4.38 -14.86
C PHE A 336 15.55 5.70 -14.11
N LEU A 337 15.85 6.77 -14.83
CA LEU A 337 16.03 8.10 -14.26
C LEU A 337 15.40 9.16 -15.17
N ASN A 338 14.51 9.98 -14.63
CA ASN A 338 14.00 11.11 -15.39
C ASN A 338 15.09 12.16 -15.63
N ASP A 339 14.98 12.88 -16.76
CA ASP A 339 15.93 13.93 -17.14
C ASP A 339 15.89 15.18 -16.24
N ASP A 340 14.91 15.26 -15.32
CA ASP A 340 14.70 16.33 -14.36
C ASP A 340 14.99 15.92 -12.89
N ILE A 341 15.72 14.82 -12.68
CA ILE A 341 16.21 14.40 -11.37
C ILE A 341 17.60 15.02 -11.08
N GLU A 342 17.75 15.55 -9.89
CA GLU A 342 19.03 16.00 -9.34
C GLU A 342 19.40 15.16 -8.12
N VAL A 343 20.34 14.23 -8.27
CA VAL A 343 20.76 13.33 -7.18
C VAL A 343 21.61 14.04 -6.13
N CYS A 344 21.45 13.63 -4.87
CA CYS A 344 22.09 14.21 -3.70
C CYS A 344 22.92 13.19 -2.92
N GLY A 345 24.08 13.58 -2.38
CA GLY A 345 25.01 12.66 -1.69
C GLY A 345 25.99 11.95 -2.64
N ASN A 346 27.00 11.28 -2.13
CA ASN A 346 28.04 10.63 -2.94
C ASN A 346 27.88 9.12 -3.01
N ASP A 347 27.12 8.50 -2.10
CA ASP A 347 26.97 7.06 -1.90
C ASP A 347 25.58 6.51 -2.26
N TRP A 348 24.72 7.35 -2.80
CA TRP A 348 23.34 6.99 -3.11
C TRP A 348 23.22 5.78 -4.06
N LEU A 349 24.05 5.73 -5.11
CA LEU A 349 24.04 4.64 -6.09
C LEU A 349 24.56 3.34 -5.48
N ASP A 350 25.66 3.41 -4.71
CA ASP A 350 26.21 2.26 -4.00
C ASP A 350 25.16 1.67 -3.03
N LYS A 351 24.44 2.51 -2.29
CA LYS A 351 23.36 2.07 -1.39
C LYS A 351 22.20 1.40 -2.14
N MET A 352 21.76 1.98 -3.27
CA MET A 352 20.72 1.38 -4.10
C MET A 352 21.17 0.00 -4.63
N VAL A 353 22.39 -0.12 -5.13
CA VAL A 353 22.91 -1.39 -5.67
C VAL A 353 23.07 -2.42 -4.56
N ILE A 354 23.65 -2.07 -3.40
CA ILE A 354 23.78 -2.99 -2.26
C ILE A 354 22.40 -3.52 -1.83
N ARG A 355 21.37 -2.67 -1.83
CA ARG A 355 20.01 -3.09 -1.51
C ARG A 355 19.44 -4.00 -2.59
N ALA A 356 19.60 -3.66 -3.87
CA ALA A 356 19.13 -4.47 -5.00
C ALA A 356 19.84 -5.82 -5.15
N MET A 357 21.02 -5.98 -4.54
CA MET A 357 21.73 -7.26 -4.48
C MET A 357 21.07 -8.29 -3.56
N GLN A 358 20.15 -7.88 -2.68
CA GLN A 358 19.40 -8.84 -1.87
C GLN A 358 18.46 -9.66 -2.75
N PRO A 359 18.45 -11.00 -2.62
CA PRO A 359 17.66 -11.88 -3.51
C PRO A 359 16.17 -11.57 -3.52
N TYR A 360 15.62 -11.15 -2.39
CA TYR A 360 14.20 -10.82 -2.22
C TYR A 360 13.81 -9.44 -2.77
N VAL A 361 14.77 -8.56 -3.07
CA VAL A 361 14.47 -7.20 -3.54
C VAL A 361 14.18 -7.19 -5.03
N GLY A 362 13.04 -6.63 -5.41
CA GLY A 362 12.63 -6.39 -6.79
C GLY A 362 13.19 -5.08 -7.35
N SER A 363 12.67 -3.97 -6.84
CA SER A 363 13.11 -2.63 -7.24
C SER A 363 13.49 -1.76 -6.04
N VAL A 364 14.36 -0.78 -6.28
CA VAL A 364 14.83 0.17 -5.26
C VAL A 364 14.62 1.58 -5.77
N GLY A 365 13.95 2.42 -4.97
CA GLY A 365 13.77 3.85 -5.22
C GLY A 365 14.42 4.71 -4.16
N LEU A 366 14.56 6.00 -4.43
CA LEU A 366 14.98 7.01 -3.49
C LEU A 366 13.79 7.84 -3.01
N LYS A 367 13.90 8.41 -1.82
CA LYS A 367 13.04 9.52 -1.42
C LYS A 367 13.28 10.70 -2.36
N LEU A 368 12.20 11.30 -2.87
CA LEU A 368 12.29 12.50 -3.70
C LEU A 368 11.64 13.68 -2.99
N TYR A 369 12.34 14.82 -3.06
CA TYR A 369 11.81 16.09 -2.60
C TYR A 369 11.48 17.02 -3.77
N TYR A 370 10.54 17.93 -3.53
CA TYR A 370 10.39 19.08 -4.41
C TYR A 370 11.63 19.99 -4.33
N PRO A 371 12.02 20.62 -5.44
CA PRO A 371 13.23 21.47 -5.48
C PRO A 371 13.22 22.54 -4.40
N ASP A 372 14.39 22.82 -3.83
CA ASP A 372 14.64 23.84 -2.81
C ASP A 372 13.72 23.75 -1.59
N SER A 373 13.28 22.54 -1.25
CA SER A 373 12.39 22.30 -0.11
C SER A 373 12.67 20.96 0.57
N VAL A 374 12.10 20.77 1.75
CA VAL A 374 12.02 19.47 2.45
C VAL A 374 10.65 18.84 2.28
N LYS A 375 9.84 19.30 1.33
CA LYS A 375 8.55 18.69 1.02
C LYS A 375 8.75 17.41 0.27
N ILE A 376 8.17 16.36 0.80
CA ILE A 376 8.19 15.03 0.18
C ILE A 376 7.38 15.07 -1.11
N GLN A 377 7.97 14.61 -2.20
CA GLN A 377 7.30 14.37 -3.46
C GLN A 377 6.99 12.88 -3.61
N HIS A 378 7.95 12.03 -3.25
CA HIS A 378 7.84 10.59 -3.28
C HIS A 378 8.57 9.95 -2.09
N ASP A 379 7.91 9.00 -1.45
CA ASP A 379 8.46 8.18 -0.37
C ASP A 379 7.83 6.77 -0.44
N GLY A 380 7.86 6.18 -1.64
CA GLY A 380 7.14 4.96 -1.99
C GLY A 380 5.72 5.24 -2.50
N ILE A 381 5.15 4.27 -3.19
CA ILE A 381 3.77 4.30 -3.66
C ILE A 381 2.92 3.45 -2.73
N VAL A 382 1.78 3.99 -2.32
CA VAL A 382 0.73 3.28 -1.58
C VAL A 382 -0.51 3.16 -2.48
N ASN A 383 -1.19 2.02 -2.37
CA ASN A 383 -2.34 1.72 -3.20
C ASN A 383 -3.65 1.88 -2.43
N LEU A 384 -4.17 3.10 -2.44
CA LEU A 384 -5.40 3.47 -1.75
C LEU A 384 -6.66 3.16 -2.60
N PRO A 385 -7.88 3.22 -2.04
CA PRO A 385 -9.11 3.04 -2.80
C PRO A 385 -9.27 4.00 -3.98
N VAL A 386 -8.68 5.20 -3.92
CA VAL A 386 -8.66 6.17 -5.03
C VAL A 386 -7.69 5.79 -6.15
N GLY A 387 -6.80 4.86 -5.89
CA GLY A 387 -5.72 4.40 -6.78
C GLY A 387 -4.34 4.57 -6.16
N PRO A 388 -3.29 4.20 -6.90
CA PRO A 388 -1.92 4.38 -6.47
C PRO A 388 -1.57 5.87 -6.32
N VAL A 389 -0.94 6.22 -5.20
CA VAL A 389 -0.52 7.59 -4.88
C VAL A 389 0.86 7.58 -4.22
N HIS A 390 1.58 8.69 -4.33
CA HIS A 390 2.85 8.85 -3.62
C HIS A 390 2.58 9.06 -2.11
N LYS A 391 3.17 8.22 -1.28
CA LYS A 391 3.08 8.29 0.17
C LYS A 391 3.64 9.63 0.68
N LEU A 392 2.93 10.27 1.60
CA LEU A 392 3.31 11.54 2.24
C LEU A 392 3.57 12.69 1.25
N GLN A 393 3.05 12.62 0.02
CA GLN A 393 3.24 13.68 -0.97
C GLN A 393 2.79 15.04 -0.41
N PHE A 394 3.60 16.08 -0.61
CA PHE A 394 3.44 17.46 -0.14
C PHE A 394 3.61 17.68 1.38
N MET A 395 3.83 16.63 2.15
CA MET A 395 4.11 16.77 3.58
C MET A 395 5.55 17.27 3.79
N GLU A 396 5.74 18.11 4.83
CA GLU A 396 7.07 18.54 5.23
C GLU A 396 7.80 17.38 5.93
N ASP A 397 9.05 17.12 5.56
CA ASP A 397 9.88 16.07 6.18
C ASP A 397 10.64 16.60 7.41
N ASP A 398 9.97 17.42 8.21
CA ASP A 398 10.48 18.04 9.44
C ASP A 398 10.12 17.28 10.71
N LYS A 399 9.17 16.35 10.61
CA LYS A 399 8.68 15.49 11.69
C LYS A 399 8.60 14.03 11.26
N SER A 400 8.40 13.15 12.22
CA SER A 400 8.09 11.76 11.95
C SER A 400 6.60 11.55 11.73
N TYR A 401 6.28 10.76 10.72
CA TYR A 401 4.93 10.31 10.43
C TYR A 401 4.81 8.85 10.87
N TYR A 402 3.70 8.54 11.47
CA TYR A 402 3.28 7.22 11.94
C TYR A 402 4.40 6.18 12.07
N PHE A 403 4.96 6.02 13.27
CA PHE A 403 6.06 5.09 13.58
C PHE A 403 7.24 5.19 12.60
N GLY A 404 7.63 6.41 12.22
CA GLY A 404 8.82 6.65 11.40
C GLY A 404 8.71 6.24 9.93
N ARG A 405 7.49 6.17 9.36
CA ARG A 405 7.30 5.78 7.96
C ARG A 405 8.05 6.65 6.93
N ASN A 406 8.52 7.82 7.31
CA ASN A 406 9.38 8.69 6.50
C ASN A 406 10.85 8.67 6.93
N ARG A 407 11.25 7.84 7.91
CA ARG A 407 12.60 7.80 8.48
C ARG A 407 13.35 6.52 8.18
N PHE A 408 12.64 5.44 7.94
CA PHE A 408 13.22 4.12 7.73
C PHE A 408 13.04 3.66 6.29
N ASP A 409 14.01 2.88 5.80
CA ASP A 409 13.83 2.10 4.59
C ASP A 409 12.62 1.20 4.79
N LEU A 410 11.75 1.13 3.79
CA LEU A 410 10.54 0.34 3.93
C LEU A 410 10.10 -0.28 2.61
N ASN A 411 9.31 -1.34 2.73
CA ASN A 411 8.70 -2.00 1.60
C ASN A 411 7.40 -1.30 1.21
N CYS A 412 7.14 -1.24 -0.08
CA CYS A 412 5.97 -0.61 -0.68
C CYS A 412 5.53 -1.37 -1.93
N VAL A 413 4.32 -1.11 -2.41
CA VAL A 413 3.80 -1.80 -3.60
C VAL A 413 4.55 -1.42 -4.87
N ALA A 414 5.09 -0.20 -4.94
CA ALA A 414 5.91 0.25 -6.07
C ALA A 414 6.79 1.45 -5.67
N VAL A 415 7.82 1.71 -6.44
CA VAL A 415 8.62 2.94 -6.41
C VAL A 415 8.47 3.67 -7.74
N THR A 416 8.65 4.99 -7.74
CA THR A 416 8.44 5.79 -8.96
C THR A 416 9.50 5.54 -10.03
N GLY A 417 9.07 5.44 -11.27
CA GLY A 417 9.95 5.35 -12.44
C GLY A 417 10.84 6.58 -12.66
N ALA A 418 10.61 7.67 -11.91
CA ALA A 418 11.47 8.84 -11.94
C ALA A 418 12.88 8.55 -11.41
N CYS A 419 13.02 7.59 -10.46
CA CYS A 419 14.32 7.08 -9.98
C CYS A 419 14.14 5.64 -9.47
N LEU A 420 14.31 4.65 -10.32
CA LEU A 420 14.07 3.25 -10.06
C LEU A 420 15.27 2.40 -10.50
N LEU A 421 15.89 1.71 -9.55
CA LEU A 421 16.94 0.72 -9.81
C LEU A 421 16.36 -0.69 -9.72
N ILE A 422 16.71 -1.53 -10.67
CA ILE A 422 16.31 -2.94 -10.74
C ILE A 422 17.43 -3.79 -11.33
N ARG A 423 17.56 -5.04 -10.92
CA ARG A 423 18.45 -6.00 -11.60
C ARG A 423 17.97 -6.25 -13.03
N THR A 424 18.91 -6.26 -13.98
CA THR A 424 18.58 -6.44 -15.41
C THR A 424 17.83 -7.76 -15.66
N GLU A 425 18.21 -8.83 -14.97
CA GLU A 425 17.53 -10.13 -15.07
C GLU A 425 16.10 -10.07 -14.57
N VAL A 426 15.86 -9.42 -13.41
CA VAL A 426 14.53 -9.27 -12.82
C VAL A 426 13.63 -8.42 -13.72
N PHE A 427 14.16 -7.33 -14.29
CA PHE A 427 13.43 -6.53 -15.27
C PHE A 427 13.01 -7.33 -16.51
N ARG A 428 13.89 -8.23 -16.98
CA ARG A 428 13.58 -9.13 -18.10
C ARG A 428 12.56 -10.20 -17.72
N GLU A 429 12.62 -10.69 -16.47
CA GLU A 429 11.66 -11.68 -15.92
C GLU A 429 10.24 -11.09 -15.87
N THR A 430 10.08 -9.80 -15.55
CA THR A 430 8.76 -9.12 -15.59
C THR A 430 8.26 -8.84 -17.00
N GLY A 431 9.11 -8.94 -18.02
CA GLY A 431 8.81 -8.56 -19.40
C GLY A 431 8.97 -7.05 -19.68
N GLY A 432 9.56 -6.30 -18.76
CA GLY A 432 9.82 -4.87 -18.89
C GLY A 432 8.61 -3.99 -18.58
N PHE A 433 8.68 -2.71 -18.94
CA PHE A 433 7.53 -1.81 -18.82
C PHE A 433 6.47 -2.12 -19.86
N ARG A 434 5.22 -2.13 -19.44
CA ARG A 434 4.09 -2.37 -20.35
C ARG A 434 3.79 -1.15 -21.21
N GLU A 435 4.03 -1.24 -22.51
CA GLU A 435 3.90 -0.12 -23.44
C GLU A 435 2.46 0.40 -23.63
N ALA A 436 1.45 -0.38 -23.24
CA ALA A 436 0.06 0.07 -23.18
C ALA A 436 -0.16 1.15 -22.08
N LEU A 437 0.66 1.16 -21.04
CA LEU A 437 0.74 2.21 -20.03
C LEU A 437 1.79 3.24 -20.46
N ARG A 438 1.35 4.18 -21.31
CA ARG A 438 2.27 5.05 -22.05
C ARG A 438 2.92 6.15 -21.21
N VAL A 439 2.21 6.61 -20.17
CA VAL A 439 2.58 7.83 -19.43
C VAL A 439 2.52 7.65 -17.93
N ALA A 440 1.47 7.01 -17.41
CA ALA A 440 1.24 6.84 -15.99
C ALA A 440 1.11 5.36 -15.61
N TYR A 441 1.32 5.06 -14.35
CA TYR A 441 1.17 3.73 -13.76
C TYR A 441 2.03 2.61 -14.35
N ASN A 442 2.96 2.90 -15.25
CA ASN A 442 3.92 1.92 -15.77
C ASN A 442 4.88 1.41 -14.68
N ASP A 443 5.33 2.30 -13.81
CA ASP A 443 6.13 2.00 -12.63
C ASP A 443 5.33 1.23 -11.57
N VAL A 444 4.05 1.54 -11.44
CA VAL A 444 3.12 0.81 -10.56
C VAL A 444 2.85 -0.60 -11.07
N ASP A 445 2.60 -0.76 -12.38
CA ASP A 445 2.45 -2.06 -13.04
C ASP A 445 3.68 -2.95 -12.82
N LEU A 446 4.88 -2.39 -13.04
CA LEU A 446 6.13 -3.10 -12.76
C LEU A 446 6.23 -3.49 -11.28
N GLY A 447 5.89 -2.56 -10.37
CA GLY A 447 5.90 -2.80 -8.94
C GLY A 447 4.92 -3.91 -8.52
N PHE A 448 3.71 -3.91 -9.07
CA PHE A 448 2.70 -4.96 -8.82
C PHE A 448 3.16 -6.32 -9.36
N CYS A 449 3.70 -6.37 -10.59
CA CYS A 449 4.30 -7.61 -11.12
C CYS A 449 5.37 -8.16 -10.18
N LEU A 450 6.26 -7.30 -9.66
CA LEU A 450 7.30 -7.72 -8.72
C LEU A 450 6.73 -8.30 -7.43
N VAL A 451 5.70 -7.66 -6.86
CA VAL A 451 5.01 -8.19 -5.65
C VAL A 451 4.32 -9.53 -5.95
N GLU A 452 3.66 -9.67 -7.08
CA GLU A 452 3.04 -10.95 -7.52
C GLU A 452 4.07 -12.05 -7.72
N MET A 453 5.27 -11.69 -8.12
CA MET A 453 6.41 -12.61 -8.26
C MET A 453 7.13 -12.88 -6.93
N GLY A 454 6.62 -12.38 -5.81
CA GLY A 454 7.17 -12.56 -4.46
C GLY A 454 8.35 -11.66 -4.12
N TYR A 455 8.67 -10.66 -4.96
CA TYR A 455 9.69 -9.66 -4.65
C TYR A 455 9.15 -8.53 -3.78
N TYR A 456 10.06 -7.81 -3.13
CA TYR A 456 9.78 -6.63 -2.34
C TYR A 456 10.36 -5.38 -3.01
N ASN A 457 9.54 -4.37 -3.23
CA ASN A 457 10.01 -3.06 -3.67
C ASN A 457 10.39 -2.24 -2.44
N VAL A 458 11.49 -1.51 -2.53
CA VAL A 458 12.09 -0.79 -1.39
C VAL A 458 12.28 0.67 -1.71
N VAL A 459 11.88 1.56 -0.82
CA VAL A 459 12.30 2.96 -0.86
C VAL A 459 13.35 3.21 0.22
N LEU A 460 14.49 3.79 -0.18
CA LEU A 460 15.55 4.19 0.73
C LEU A 460 15.25 5.58 1.30
N ASN A 461 15.27 5.68 2.63
CA ASN A 461 14.97 6.91 3.35
C ASN A 461 16.21 7.62 3.90
N ASP A 462 17.39 7.00 3.79
CA ASP A 462 18.68 7.57 4.19
C ASP A 462 19.41 8.30 3.04
N CYS A 463 18.85 8.28 1.83
CA CYS A 463 19.31 9.05 0.68
C CYS A 463 18.13 9.62 -0.09
N PHE A 464 18.38 10.73 -0.79
CA PHE A 464 17.33 11.45 -1.50
C PHE A 464 17.82 12.12 -2.79
N ALA A 465 16.88 12.53 -3.63
CA ALA A 465 17.11 13.38 -4.78
C ALA A 465 16.04 14.48 -4.87
N TYR A 466 16.32 15.53 -5.62
CA TYR A 466 15.32 16.52 -6.01
C TYR A 466 14.73 16.14 -7.36
N HIS A 467 13.41 16.27 -7.49
CA HIS A 467 12.72 16.06 -8.76
C HIS A 467 12.05 17.37 -9.20
N HIS A 468 12.57 17.94 -10.28
CA HIS A 468 12.15 19.24 -10.82
C HIS A 468 10.85 19.13 -11.63
N GLU A 469 9.88 18.34 -11.18
CA GLU A 469 8.63 17.95 -11.84
C GLU A 469 7.98 19.08 -12.66
N SER A 470 7.38 18.72 -13.79
CA SER A 470 6.54 19.57 -14.64
C SER A 470 7.26 20.59 -15.55
N LEU A 471 8.59 20.59 -15.61
CA LEU A 471 9.28 21.47 -16.57
C LEU A 471 9.12 20.96 -18.02
N SER A 472 9.00 19.63 -18.19
CA SER A 472 8.94 18.99 -19.51
C SER A 472 7.53 18.67 -20.02
N ARG A 473 6.58 18.32 -19.13
CA ARG A 473 5.25 17.78 -19.54
C ARG A 473 4.09 18.76 -19.47
N GLY A 474 4.28 19.94 -18.88
CA GLY A 474 3.19 20.90 -18.65
C GLY A 474 2.12 20.32 -17.70
N SER A 475 0.97 21.01 -17.59
CA SER A 475 -0.08 20.65 -16.65
C SER A 475 -0.94 19.45 -17.11
N ASP A 476 -1.23 18.47 -16.19
CA ASP A 476 -2.09 17.30 -16.47
C ASP A 476 -3.60 17.59 -16.32
N GLU A 477 -4.01 18.86 -16.27
CA GLU A 477 -5.39 19.28 -15.98
C GLU A 477 -6.31 19.33 -17.21
N SER A 478 -5.79 19.04 -18.40
CA SER A 478 -6.68 18.96 -19.55
C SER A 478 -7.63 17.78 -19.42
N PRO A 479 -8.90 17.89 -19.84
CA PRO A 479 -9.86 16.78 -19.82
C PRO A 479 -9.34 15.51 -20.51
N GLU A 480 -8.55 15.68 -21.58
CA GLU A 480 -7.96 14.55 -22.32
C GLU A 480 -6.91 13.82 -21.50
N LYS A 481 -6.03 14.54 -20.78
CA LYS A 481 -5.04 13.94 -19.91
C LYS A 481 -5.67 13.25 -18.70
N MET A 482 -6.72 13.85 -18.11
CA MET A 482 -7.48 13.23 -17.03
C MET A 482 -8.19 11.96 -17.47
N ARG A 483 -8.77 11.94 -18.69
CA ARG A 483 -9.37 10.73 -19.25
C ARG A 483 -8.33 9.63 -19.44
N ARG A 484 -7.18 9.94 -20.03
CA ARG A 484 -6.08 8.99 -20.20
C ARG A 484 -5.60 8.42 -18.88
N LEU A 485 -5.38 9.25 -17.86
CA LEU A 485 -5.00 8.79 -16.52
C LEU A 485 -6.04 7.81 -15.94
N THR A 486 -7.32 8.07 -16.16
CA THR A 486 -8.39 7.17 -15.73
C THR A 486 -8.37 5.86 -16.52
N GLU A 487 -8.17 5.92 -17.82
CA GLU A 487 -8.08 4.74 -18.70
C GLU A 487 -6.85 3.88 -18.35
N GLU A 488 -5.67 4.49 -18.17
CA GLU A 488 -4.46 3.78 -17.76
C GLU A 488 -4.59 3.15 -16.36
N ARG A 489 -5.24 3.84 -15.39
CA ARG A 489 -5.53 3.27 -14.08
C ARG A 489 -6.49 2.07 -14.14
N GLU A 490 -7.54 2.17 -14.94
CA GLU A 490 -8.46 1.04 -15.11
C GLU A 490 -7.76 -0.14 -15.81
N LEU A 491 -6.89 0.12 -16.79
CA LEU A 491 -6.07 -0.91 -17.41
C LEU A 491 -5.13 -1.58 -16.40
N LEU A 492 -4.47 -0.81 -15.53
CA LEU A 492 -3.65 -1.34 -14.45
C LEU A 492 -4.44 -2.34 -13.60
N TYR A 493 -5.62 -1.95 -13.11
CA TYR A 493 -6.44 -2.84 -12.26
C TYR A 493 -7.15 -3.97 -13.00
N GLN A 494 -7.18 -3.94 -14.32
CA GLN A 494 -7.59 -5.09 -15.13
C GLN A 494 -6.49 -6.16 -15.14
N MET A 495 -5.25 -5.74 -15.17
CA MET A 495 -4.10 -6.63 -15.15
C MET A 495 -3.79 -7.15 -13.73
N HIS A 496 -4.07 -6.34 -12.72
CA HIS A 496 -3.77 -6.61 -11.31
C HIS A 496 -5.02 -6.43 -10.42
N PRO A 497 -6.08 -7.23 -10.62
CA PRO A 497 -7.35 -7.03 -9.93
C PRO A 497 -7.23 -7.19 -8.39
N GLN A 498 -6.32 -8.03 -7.90
CA GLN A 498 -6.07 -8.28 -6.48
C GLN A 498 -5.54 -7.05 -5.73
N PHE A 499 -4.94 -6.09 -6.44
CA PHE A 499 -4.48 -4.83 -5.82
C PHE A 499 -5.54 -3.74 -5.79
N ARG A 500 -6.75 -3.97 -6.32
CA ARG A 500 -7.77 -2.92 -6.32
C ARG A 500 -8.20 -2.53 -4.90
N GLY A 501 -7.66 -1.40 -4.42
CA GLY A 501 -7.90 -0.89 -3.07
C GLY A 501 -7.24 -1.69 -1.95
N VAL A 502 -6.31 -2.57 -2.28
CA VAL A 502 -5.53 -3.40 -1.35
C VAL A 502 -4.06 -3.03 -1.45
N ASP A 503 -3.42 -2.87 -0.30
CA ASP A 503 -1.98 -2.62 -0.18
C ASP A 503 -1.43 -3.40 1.02
N PRO A 504 -0.62 -4.45 0.81
CA PRO A 504 -0.10 -5.26 1.91
C PRO A 504 0.86 -4.50 2.83
N PHE A 505 1.46 -3.41 2.34
CA PHE A 505 2.41 -2.60 3.10
C PHE A 505 1.78 -1.35 3.73
N TYR A 506 0.47 -1.14 3.53
CA TYR A 506 -0.27 -0.02 4.11
C TYR A 506 -1.41 -0.52 5.00
N PRO A 507 -1.24 -0.47 6.33
CA PRO A 507 -2.20 -1.01 7.29
C PRO A 507 -3.60 -0.46 7.11
N MET A 508 -4.61 -1.31 7.30
CA MET A 508 -6.02 -0.94 7.17
C MET A 508 -6.46 0.16 8.14
N GLY A 509 -5.83 0.26 9.30
CA GLY A 509 -6.10 1.28 10.30
C GLY A 509 -5.54 2.67 9.98
N LEU A 510 -4.88 2.87 8.83
CA LEU A 510 -4.38 4.18 8.41
C LEU A 510 -5.37 4.89 7.48
N ASN A 511 -5.27 6.22 7.44
CA ASN A 511 -6.11 7.06 6.60
C ASN A 511 -5.97 6.68 5.12
N ARG A 512 -7.05 6.21 4.52
CA ARG A 512 -7.12 5.77 3.12
C ARG A 512 -7.68 6.83 2.18
N GLU A 513 -8.12 7.98 2.70
CA GLU A 513 -8.59 9.13 1.92
C GLU A 513 -7.54 10.24 1.81
N GLY A 514 -6.55 10.28 2.71
CA GLY A 514 -5.50 11.28 2.76
C GLY A 514 -4.10 10.72 2.50
N LEU A 515 -3.13 11.61 2.37
CA LEU A 515 -1.73 11.27 2.07
C LEU A 515 -0.84 11.23 3.33
N ASP A 516 -1.37 11.53 4.49
CA ASP A 516 -0.64 11.82 5.73
C ASP A 516 -0.37 10.59 6.61
N SER A 517 -0.87 9.42 6.24
CA SER A 517 -0.73 8.16 7.00
C SER A 517 -1.17 8.27 8.47
N ARG A 518 -2.12 9.16 8.80
CA ARG A 518 -2.68 9.24 10.14
C ARG A 518 -3.43 7.97 10.49
N VAL A 519 -3.41 7.62 11.78
CA VAL A 519 -4.24 6.53 12.27
C VAL A 519 -5.70 6.94 12.13
N VAL A 520 -6.43 6.16 11.38
CA VAL A 520 -7.88 6.20 11.38
C VAL A 520 -8.33 5.11 12.36
N PRO A 521 -8.94 5.45 13.47
CA PRO A 521 -9.54 4.43 14.32
C PRO A 521 -10.47 3.56 13.46
N ALA A 522 -10.44 2.25 13.68
CA ALA A 522 -11.16 1.33 12.79
C ALA A 522 -12.68 1.61 12.73
N TYR A 523 -13.25 2.22 13.77
CA TYR A 523 -14.63 2.74 13.73
C TYR A 523 -14.81 3.95 12.79
N LEU A 524 -13.73 4.70 12.45
CA LEU A 524 -13.74 5.68 11.36
C LEU A 524 -13.63 5.00 10.01
N THR A 525 -12.95 3.86 9.93
CA THR A 525 -12.93 3.02 8.73
C THR A 525 -14.30 2.44 8.46
N ASP A 526 -14.97 1.92 9.46
CA ASP A 526 -16.38 1.50 9.36
C ASP A 526 -17.31 2.66 8.97
N ARG A 527 -17.01 3.87 9.43
CA ARG A 527 -17.76 5.08 9.08
C ARG A 527 -17.43 5.59 7.67
N ASN A 528 -16.20 5.43 7.20
CA ASN A 528 -15.81 5.72 5.80
C ASN A 528 -16.39 4.70 4.82
N ILE A 529 -16.70 3.49 5.31
CA ILE A 529 -17.49 2.47 4.61
C ILE A 529 -18.99 2.85 4.63
N LEU A 530 -19.46 3.62 5.60
CA LEU A 530 -20.82 4.12 5.68
C LEU A 530 -21.02 5.25 4.64
N GLN A 531 -21.26 4.84 3.42
CA GLN A 531 -21.42 5.72 2.29
C GLN A 531 -22.61 6.67 2.50
N GLU A 532 -22.40 7.97 2.34
CA GLU A 532 -23.49 8.95 2.29
C GLU A 532 -24.36 8.69 1.06
N PRO A 533 -25.69 8.71 1.20
CA PRO A 533 -26.58 8.43 0.10
C PRO A 533 -26.55 9.55 -0.94
N ALA A 534 -26.29 9.18 -2.18
CA ALA A 534 -26.28 10.06 -3.36
C ALA A 534 -27.28 9.52 -4.39
N TRP A 535 -28.55 9.49 -4.02
CA TRP A 535 -29.62 8.95 -4.87
C TRP A 535 -29.82 9.77 -6.14
N ARG A 536 -29.93 9.09 -7.28
CA ARG A 536 -30.30 9.65 -8.56
C ARG A 536 -31.63 9.06 -8.98
N CYS A 537 -32.54 9.92 -9.44
CA CYS A 537 -33.80 9.46 -10.00
C CYS A 537 -33.63 9.26 -11.50
N GLU A 538 -33.77 8.03 -11.95
CA GLU A 538 -33.49 7.62 -13.34
C GLU A 538 -34.67 6.83 -13.90
N SER A 539 -34.74 6.71 -15.23
CA SER A 539 -35.67 5.82 -15.89
C SER A 539 -35.23 4.36 -15.71
N TRP A 540 -36.14 3.49 -15.30
CA TRP A 540 -35.87 2.05 -15.19
C TRP A 540 -35.40 1.46 -16.53
N GLN A 541 -36.05 1.88 -17.64
CA GLN A 541 -35.69 1.40 -18.97
C GLN A 541 -34.27 1.81 -19.38
N GLU A 542 -33.85 3.05 -19.09
CA GLU A 542 -32.52 3.53 -19.41
C GLU A 542 -31.46 2.84 -18.55
N LEU A 543 -31.74 2.69 -17.25
CA LEU A 543 -30.83 2.07 -16.31
C LEU A 543 -30.54 0.61 -16.68
N LEU A 544 -31.59 -0.15 -17.05
CA LEU A 544 -31.50 -1.56 -17.42
C LEU A 544 -31.33 -1.82 -18.91
N GLU A 545 -31.12 -0.80 -19.72
CA GLU A 545 -30.85 -1.00 -21.14
C GLU A 545 -29.70 -2.00 -21.33
N ASN A 546 -30.01 -3.12 -22.05
CA ASN A 546 -29.09 -4.25 -22.23
C ASN A 546 -28.67 -4.97 -20.93
N ALA A 547 -29.38 -4.80 -19.82
CA ALA A 547 -29.11 -5.51 -18.57
C ALA A 547 -29.85 -6.86 -18.55
N ARG A 548 -29.18 -7.88 -18.02
CA ARG A 548 -29.73 -9.22 -17.82
C ARG A 548 -29.97 -9.46 -16.34
N GLN A 549 -31.17 -9.92 -15.99
CA GLN A 549 -31.39 -10.50 -14.67
C GLN A 549 -30.67 -11.85 -14.60
N ASP A 550 -29.78 -12.03 -13.63
CA ASP A 550 -28.93 -13.21 -13.58
C ASP A 550 -28.62 -13.62 -12.14
N ASP A 551 -28.83 -14.86 -11.83
CA ASP A 551 -28.60 -15.42 -10.50
C ASP A 551 -27.10 -15.58 -10.16
N CYS A 552 -26.19 -15.44 -11.15
CA CYS A 552 -24.77 -15.34 -10.85
C CYS A 552 -24.42 -14.07 -10.05
N LEU A 553 -25.24 -13.01 -10.13
CA LEU A 553 -25.17 -11.86 -9.23
C LEU A 553 -25.96 -12.19 -7.96
N MET A 554 -25.27 -12.73 -6.96
CA MET A 554 -25.79 -12.94 -5.62
C MET A 554 -25.81 -11.61 -4.88
N ALA A 555 -27.00 -11.08 -4.61
CA ALA A 555 -27.19 -9.83 -3.88
C ALA A 555 -28.01 -10.08 -2.60
N ARG A 556 -27.49 -9.69 -1.47
CA ARG A 556 -28.16 -9.85 -0.16
C ARG A 556 -28.08 -8.56 0.64
N VAL A 557 -29.25 -8.12 1.12
CA VAL A 557 -29.35 -7.05 2.12
C VAL A 557 -29.63 -7.68 3.47
N GLU A 558 -28.77 -7.42 4.41
CA GLU A 558 -28.87 -7.92 5.79
C GLU A 558 -29.69 -6.96 6.65
N THR A 559 -29.43 -5.67 6.48
CA THR A 559 -30.13 -4.60 7.18
C THR A 559 -30.69 -3.59 6.19
N ALA A 560 -31.98 -3.30 6.28
CA ALA A 560 -32.67 -2.19 5.60
C ALA A 560 -33.45 -1.41 6.65
N GLY A 561 -32.73 -0.73 7.54
CA GLY A 561 -33.30 -0.06 8.71
C GLY A 561 -33.39 1.46 8.55
N PRO A 562 -33.83 2.18 9.61
CA PRO A 562 -33.98 3.63 9.58
C PRO A 562 -32.64 4.38 9.46
N GLU A 563 -31.51 3.76 9.82
CA GLU A 563 -30.21 4.42 9.86
C GLU A 563 -29.29 4.01 8.70
N ARG A 564 -29.43 2.77 8.21
CA ARG A 564 -28.51 2.22 7.17
C ARG A 564 -29.14 1.12 6.34
N ILE A 565 -28.59 0.94 5.13
CA ILE A 565 -28.81 -0.22 4.28
C ILE A 565 -27.45 -0.93 4.16
N GLN A 566 -27.37 -2.16 4.63
CA GLN A 566 -26.14 -2.93 4.65
C GLN A 566 -26.35 -4.31 4.05
N GLY A 567 -25.32 -4.80 3.35
CA GLY A 567 -25.37 -6.11 2.75
C GLY A 567 -24.12 -6.40 1.91
N TYR A 568 -24.27 -7.36 1.00
CA TYR A 568 -23.21 -7.68 0.05
C TYR A 568 -23.79 -8.07 -1.31
N SER A 569 -22.93 -7.97 -2.33
CA SER A 569 -23.20 -8.46 -3.69
C SER A 569 -21.95 -9.08 -4.29
N VAL A 570 -22.09 -10.29 -4.80
CA VAL A 570 -20.99 -11.10 -5.35
C VAL A 570 -21.41 -11.64 -6.72
N ILE A 571 -20.52 -11.57 -7.67
CA ILE A 571 -20.68 -12.20 -8.98
C ILE A 571 -19.98 -13.56 -8.94
N LEU A 572 -20.76 -14.65 -9.04
CA LEU A 572 -20.25 -16.00 -9.02
C LEU A 572 -19.64 -16.36 -10.38
N GLY A 573 -18.46 -16.94 -10.37
CA GLY A 573 -17.76 -17.39 -11.57
C GLY A 573 -17.01 -16.29 -12.33
N ASP A 574 -16.93 -15.07 -11.77
CA ASP A 574 -16.20 -13.96 -12.38
C ASP A 574 -15.45 -13.14 -11.30
N ASP A 575 -14.56 -12.25 -11.74
CA ASP A 575 -13.76 -11.41 -10.84
C ASP A 575 -14.60 -10.22 -10.34
N ASN A 576 -14.87 -10.22 -9.04
CA ASN A 576 -15.70 -9.20 -8.39
C ASN A 576 -15.09 -7.79 -8.44
N ALA A 577 -13.77 -7.67 -8.58
CA ALA A 577 -13.09 -6.40 -8.74
C ALA A 577 -13.34 -5.73 -10.11
N CYS A 578 -13.82 -6.47 -11.10
CA CYS A 578 -14.08 -5.96 -12.45
C CYS A 578 -15.43 -5.24 -12.61
N TYR A 579 -16.24 -5.15 -11.55
CA TYR A 579 -17.58 -4.60 -11.61
C TYR A 579 -17.76 -3.31 -10.81
N ASP A 580 -18.40 -2.31 -11.43
CA ASP A 580 -19.04 -1.22 -10.70
C ASP A 580 -20.45 -1.66 -10.29
N LYS A 581 -20.84 -1.39 -9.07
CA LYS A 581 -22.13 -1.82 -8.52
C LYS A 581 -22.98 -0.62 -8.11
N LEU A 582 -24.29 -0.72 -8.39
CA LEU A 582 -25.28 0.27 -7.99
C LEU A 582 -26.34 -0.41 -7.11
N LEU A 583 -26.70 0.26 -6.03
CA LEU A 583 -27.90 -0.06 -5.27
C LEU A 583 -29.08 0.62 -5.97
N VAL A 584 -30.14 -0.13 -6.21
CA VAL A 584 -31.32 0.35 -6.94
C VAL A 584 -32.57 0.15 -6.07
N LEU A 585 -33.35 1.19 -5.93
CA LEU A 585 -34.63 1.18 -5.21
C LEU A 585 -35.78 1.24 -6.19
N LEU A 586 -36.61 0.20 -6.17
CA LEU A 586 -37.73 -0.05 -7.07
C LEU A 586 -39.06 0.26 -6.35
N PRO A 587 -39.80 1.32 -6.69
CA PRO A 587 -41.09 1.58 -6.07
C PRO A 587 -42.06 0.41 -6.29
N GLU A 588 -42.75 -0.03 -5.22
CA GLU A 588 -43.77 -1.10 -5.30
C GLU A 588 -45.08 -0.62 -5.92
N ASP A 589 -45.48 0.64 -5.65
CA ASP A 589 -46.72 1.18 -6.17
C ASP A 589 -46.57 1.73 -7.59
N THR A 590 -46.64 0.84 -8.55
CA THR A 590 -46.55 1.14 -9.98
C THR A 590 -47.85 0.79 -10.76
N GLN A 591 -48.97 0.67 -10.06
CA GLN A 591 -50.25 0.32 -10.69
C GLN A 591 -50.62 1.34 -11.75
N GLY A 592 -50.66 0.87 -13.03
CA GLY A 592 -51.06 1.67 -14.19
C GLY A 592 -49.92 2.43 -14.90
N GLN A 593 -48.69 2.38 -14.44
CA GLN A 593 -47.54 2.95 -15.17
C GLN A 593 -46.99 1.98 -16.21
N ARG A 594 -46.66 2.51 -17.41
CA ARG A 594 -45.92 1.73 -18.41
C ARG A 594 -44.48 1.49 -17.87
N GLU A 595 -43.94 0.37 -18.18
CA GLU A 595 -42.58 -0.01 -17.75
C GLU A 595 -41.52 1.06 -18.12
N ALA A 596 -41.70 1.68 -19.30
CA ALA A 596 -40.85 2.76 -19.80
C ALA A 596 -40.92 4.04 -18.97
N ASP A 597 -42.04 4.31 -18.27
CA ASP A 597 -42.23 5.53 -17.49
C ASP A 597 -41.88 5.34 -15.99
N ARG A 598 -41.45 4.13 -15.61
CA ARG A 598 -41.13 3.79 -14.24
C ARG A 598 -39.82 4.48 -13.81
N LYS A 599 -39.90 5.29 -12.79
CA LYS A 599 -38.73 5.93 -12.17
C LYS A 599 -38.21 5.10 -11.01
N VAL A 600 -36.89 5.00 -10.93
CA VAL A 600 -36.15 4.30 -9.87
C VAL A 600 -35.12 5.22 -9.27
N TRP A 601 -34.65 4.91 -8.07
CA TRP A 601 -33.55 5.60 -7.45
C TRP A 601 -32.34 4.68 -7.47
N SER A 602 -31.24 5.15 -8.03
CA SER A 602 -29.97 4.44 -8.07
C SER A 602 -28.87 5.23 -7.35
N MET A 603 -27.87 4.52 -6.84
CA MET A 603 -26.64 5.10 -6.36
C MET A 603 -25.49 4.12 -6.52
N LYS A 604 -24.29 4.62 -6.85
CA LYS A 604 -23.09 3.80 -6.88
C LYS A 604 -22.74 3.35 -5.44
N ILE A 605 -22.52 2.04 -5.28
CA ILE A 605 -22.06 1.48 -4.00
C ILE A 605 -20.53 1.46 -4.00
N LEU A 606 -19.94 1.87 -2.88
CA LEU A 606 -18.52 1.68 -2.62
C LEU A 606 -18.31 0.31 -1.98
N PRO A 607 -17.28 -0.44 -2.42
CA PRO A 607 -17.00 -1.75 -1.83
C PRO A 607 -16.63 -1.62 -0.36
N ALA A 608 -17.24 -2.46 0.47
CA ALA A 608 -16.85 -2.67 1.85
C ALA A 608 -16.22 -4.04 1.99
N TYR A 609 -15.11 -4.12 2.72
CA TYR A 609 -14.40 -5.36 2.92
C TYR A 609 -15.15 -6.29 3.88
N ARG A 610 -15.33 -7.54 3.48
CA ARG A 610 -16.06 -8.60 4.19
C ARG A 610 -15.25 -9.89 4.11
N GLN A 611 -14.39 -10.12 5.09
CA GLN A 611 -13.51 -11.31 5.13
C GLN A 611 -14.31 -12.62 5.05
N GLU A 612 -15.47 -12.69 5.72
CA GLU A 612 -16.32 -13.88 5.73
C GLU A 612 -16.85 -14.28 4.34
N LEU A 613 -16.91 -13.37 3.38
CA LEU A 613 -17.28 -13.73 2.00
C LEU A 613 -16.17 -14.55 1.34
N GLU A 614 -14.91 -14.23 1.59
CA GLU A 614 -13.77 -14.99 1.12
C GLU A 614 -13.69 -16.37 1.77
N GLU A 615 -13.97 -16.42 3.07
CA GLU A 615 -14.02 -17.69 3.83
C GLU A 615 -15.14 -18.61 3.33
N ASN A 616 -16.31 -18.06 2.98
CA ASN A 616 -17.47 -18.83 2.51
C ASN A 616 -17.45 -19.15 1.01
N LEU A 617 -16.68 -18.40 0.22
CA LEU A 617 -16.60 -18.50 -1.24
C LEU A 617 -15.13 -18.52 -1.71
N PRO A 618 -14.30 -19.47 -1.25
CA PRO A 618 -12.85 -19.44 -1.47
C PRO A 618 -12.44 -19.55 -2.94
N ASP A 619 -13.29 -20.11 -3.78
CA ASP A 619 -13.04 -20.28 -5.22
C ASP A 619 -13.42 -19.03 -6.05
N GLN A 620 -13.96 -17.97 -5.39
CA GLN A 620 -14.39 -16.76 -6.08
C GLN A 620 -13.33 -15.66 -5.94
N LYS A 621 -13.02 -14.97 -7.04
CA LYS A 621 -12.00 -13.90 -7.05
C LYS A 621 -12.55 -12.60 -6.47
N ASN A 622 -11.75 -11.98 -5.59
CA ASN A 622 -12.00 -10.64 -5.02
C ASN A 622 -13.38 -10.47 -4.36
N VAL A 623 -13.93 -11.55 -3.81
CA VAL A 623 -15.28 -11.54 -3.21
C VAL A 623 -15.33 -10.76 -1.90
N ALA A 624 -14.20 -10.66 -1.17
CA ALA A 624 -14.11 -9.86 0.05
C ALA A 624 -14.51 -8.39 -0.16
N LEU A 625 -14.39 -7.87 -1.38
CA LEU A 625 -14.83 -6.52 -1.77
C LEU A 625 -16.33 -6.45 -2.12
N GLY A 626 -17.08 -7.51 -1.85
CA GLY A 626 -18.50 -7.61 -2.16
C GLY A 626 -19.42 -6.85 -1.21
N GLY A 627 -18.97 -6.46 -0.04
CA GLY A 627 -19.77 -5.76 0.97
C GLY A 627 -20.16 -4.34 0.58
N PHE A 628 -21.23 -3.82 1.19
CA PHE A 628 -21.61 -2.42 1.12
C PHE A 628 -22.37 -1.97 2.37
N CYS A 629 -22.22 -0.70 2.73
CA CYS A 629 -22.97 -0.07 3.80
C CYS A 629 -23.30 1.38 3.42
N VAL A 630 -24.59 1.68 3.29
CA VAL A 630 -25.11 2.99 2.89
C VAL A 630 -25.86 3.60 4.06
N LYS A 631 -25.49 4.82 4.46
CA LYS A 631 -26.21 5.59 5.46
C LYS A 631 -27.58 5.98 4.93
N ARG A 632 -28.56 5.87 5.75
CA ARG A 632 -29.91 6.34 5.41
C ARG A 632 -30.13 7.74 5.99
N LYS A 633 -30.69 8.61 5.16
CA LYS A 633 -31.24 9.89 5.60
C LYS A 633 -32.72 9.91 5.22
N THR A 634 -33.58 10.02 6.21
CA THR A 634 -35.03 10.16 5.99
C THR A 634 -35.34 11.44 5.21
N GLY A 635 -36.35 11.38 4.33
CA GLY A 635 -36.77 12.52 3.52
C GLY A 635 -35.98 12.75 2.22
N GLN A 636 -35.03 11.87 1.88
CA GLN A 636 -34.33 11.92 0.59
C GLN A 636 -35.07 11.19 -0.55
N LEU A 637 -36.01 10.35 -0.20
CA LEU A 637 -36.84 9.59 -1.12
C LEU A 637 -38.30 10.01 -0.97
N PRO A 638 -39.11 9.93 -2.01
CA PRO A 638 -40.57 10.06 -1.84
C PRO A 638 -41.13 8.99 -0.86
N PRO A 639 -42.17 9.31 -0.11
CA PRO A 639 -42.81 8.33 0.75
C PRO A 639 -43.31 7.12 -0.04
N GLY A 640 -43.05 5.91 0.44
CA GLY A 640 -43.45 4.68 -0.22
C GLY A 640 -42.61 3.48 0.16
N ASN A 641 -42.97 2.33 -0.39
CA ASN A 641 -42.20 1.10 -0.26
C ASN A 641 -41.34 0.88 -1.52
N TYR A 642 -40.13 0.44 -1.30
CA TYR A 642 -39.15 0.21 -2.35
C TYR A 642 -38.54 -1.18 -2.23
N GLY A 643 -38.65 -1.99 -3.26
CA GLY A 643 -37.85 -3.21 -3.40
C GLY A 643 -36.39 -2.83 -3.62
N ILE A 644 -35.46 -3.56 -3.02
CA ILE A 644 -34.02 -3.30 -3.16
C ILE A 644 -33.43 -4.28 -4.17
N ALA A 645 -32.71 -3.76 -5.16
CA ALA A 645 -31.96 -4.52 -6.14
C ALA A 645 -30.51 -4.04 -6.24
N VAL A 646 -29.64 -4.85 -6.84
CA VAL A 646 -28.29 -4.49 -7.20
C VAL A 646 -28.12 -4.63 -8.71
N LEU A 647 -27.50 -3.63 -9.32
CA LEU A 647 -27.05 -3.66 -10.71
C LEU A 647 -25.52 -3.64 -10.73
N ALA A 648 -24.91 -4.63 -11.35
CA ALA A 648 -23.47 -4.73 -11.53
C ALA A 648 -23.11 -4.48 -13.00
N VAL A 649 -22.17 -3.60 -13.25
CA VAL A 649 -21.72 -3.22 -14.61
C VAL A 649 -20.26 -3.58 -14.76
N HIS A 650 -19.94 -4.51 -15.63
CA HIS A 650 -18.56 -4.87 -15.92
C HIS A 650 -17.84 -3.69 -16.59
N ARG A 651 -16.70 -3.28 -16.05
CA ARG A 651 -16.03 -2.03 -16.45
C ARG A 651 -15.57 -2.01 -17.89
N ILE A 652 -15.17 -3.17 -18.44
CA ILE A 652 -14.64 -3.30 -19.80
C ILE A 652 -15.76 -3.61 -20.79
N SER A 653 -16.37 -4.78 -20.65
CA SER A 653 -17.36 -5.29 -21.61
C SER A 653 -18.68 -4.53 -21.57
N LYS A 654 -18.91 -3.71 -20.53
CA LYS A 654 -20.16 -3.02 -20.25
C LYS A 654 -21.36 -3.97 -20.05
N LEU A 655 -21.08 -5.26 -19.84
CA LEU A 655 -22.11 -6.23 -19.46
C LEU A 655 -22.78 -5.74 -18.18
N LYS A 656 -24.11 -5.71 -18.21
CA LYS A 656 -24.94 -5.34 -17.07
C LYS A 656 -25.66 -6.58 -16.55
N LEU A 657 -25.45 -6.86 -15.26
CA LEU A 657 -26.15 -7.92 -14.54
C LEU A 657 -26.96 -7.27 -13.42
N TRP A 658 -28.19 -7.67 -13.19
CA TRP A 658 -28.95 -7.18 -12.06
C TRP A 658 -29.69 -8.32 -11.36
N ASN A 659 -29.94 -8.14 -10.06
CA ASN A 659 -30.77 -9.06 -9.28
C ASN A 659 -31.43 -8.34 -8.12
N THR A 660 -32.57 -8.89 -7.65
CA THR A 660 -33.27 -8.40 -6.47
C THR A 660 -32.69 -9.02 -5.19
N THR A 661 -32.76 -8.28 -4.11
CA THR A 661 -32.28 -8.77 -2.80
C THR A 661 -33.37 -9.45 -1.97
N GLY A 662 -34.63 -9.39 -2.41
CA GLY A 662 -35.80 -9.86 -1.66
C GLY A 662 -36.13 -9.02 -0.41
N LYS A 663 -35.45 -7.87 -0.26
CA LYS A 663 -35.69 -6.93 0.87
C LYS A 663 -36.35 -5.65 0.38
N TYR A 664 -37.01 -5.00 1.31
CA TYR A 664 -37.78 -3.77 1.08
C TYR A 664 -37.33 -2.67 2.03
N LEU A 665 -37.46 -1.43 1.55
CA LEU A 665 -37.22 -0.22 2.31
C LEU A 665 -38.51 0.59 2.35
N THR A 666 -38.93 1.02 3.53
CA THR A 666 -40.10 1.91 3.69
C THR A 666 -39.62 3.32 4.00
N GLU A 667 -40.10 4.30 3.25
CA GLU A 667 -39.92 5.72 3.51
C GLU A 667 -41.26 6.30 4.03
N GLU A 668 -41.25 6.78 5.27
CA GLU A 668 -42.44 7.33 5.91
C GLU A 668 -42.74 8.77 5.43
N LYS A 669 -44.02 9.17 5.48
CA LYS A 669 -44.36 10.59 5.27
C LYS A 669 -43.84 11.41 6.45
N HIS A 670 -43.00 12.38 6.17
CA HIS A 670 -42.70 13.42 7.17
C HIS A 670 -43.99 14.22 7.43
N VAL A 671 -44.47 14.16 8.69
CA VAL A 671 -45.58 14.97 9.19
C VAL A 671 -45.08 16.36 9.52
#